data_1ad11da479aa491cda52740b4d457046
#
_entry.id   1ad11da479aa491cda52740b4d457046
#
_cell.length_a   1.000
_cell.length_b   1.000
_cell.length_c   1.000
_cell.angle_alpha   90.00
_cell.angle_beta   90.00
_cell.angle_gamma   90.00
#
_symmetry.space_group_name_H-M   'P 1'
#
loop_
_entity.id
_entity.type
_entity.pdbx_description
1 polymer ?
#
loop_
_entity_poly.entity_id
_entity_poly.type
_entity_poly.pdbx_seq_one_letter_code
_entity_poly.pdbx_strand_id
1 'polypeptide(L)'
;MTAAAQLSRRAFLQGSLGVLTLAVTAKGWVTTAVAAEPAAKAYGADSMPGGTVDDPLVFVSIAADGTVTIVAHRAEMGTGVRTSLPMVVADEMEARWERVKVVQAPGDEARYGNQNVDGSRSMRHFLMPMRRVGAAARQMLEAAAAVRWAVPVAEVKAEQHEVLHAPTGRRLSYGDLAADAAKQPVPAGDALKLKDRSEFRYIGKDQVRLVDLEAIGKGQATYGMDMRLPGMVYAVVARPPVVGGRLRRFDSAKALAVPGVLKVVEIPPMQGAPAFQPLGGVAVVARNTWAARQGRDALEIEWDDGPNGSYDSAAYRQTLQAAARAPGKTMRSQGDAANAWAKAPEAERVAAEYYVPHLAHASMEPPVATVQIKGNSAEVWTSVQNPAAAKSAVAARLKLEPANVKVNVLLLGGGFGRKSKPDFVDEAAIVARAMPDGTPVKLVWTREDDIHHDYLHTVSVERLEAVMDAQGQVQSWLHRSAAPTIASLFAQGAKGQQMFESAMSAINMPYRIPNVRVETAEVDAHARIGWFRSVANIPHAFAAQCFIDELAHRAGKDPQAFALDLIGPARQIDPATMADTWNYTESPERYPYDTGRLRGVIEAACKGAGWGRTLPKGHGLGLAFCYSFMSYTATVVEVAVDDKGEVRVVAVDMAMDCGPQINPERIRAQMEGGAIMGLGLALTSEITFEKGRVKQSNFHDYEVLRHNASPRVIRTHLVNDDHALPPGGVGEPPVPPVAPALCNAIFAATGKRIRSLPVRKVA
;
A
#
# COMPACT_ATOMS: atom_id res chain seq x y z
N MET A 1 -46.02 -3.23 -4.31
CA MET A 1 -45.51 -3.30 -5.69
C MET A 1 -44.66 -2.07 -5.93
N THR A 2 -43.36 -2.19 -5.84
CA THR A 2 -42.44 -1.11 -6.16
C THR A 2 -41.42 -1.69 -7.12
N ALA A 3 -41.37 -1.11 -8.32
CA ALA A 3 -40.53 -1.55 -9.43
C ALA A 3 -39.04 -1.37 -9.08
N ALA A 4 -38.29 -2.45 -9.15
CA ALA A 4 -36.85 -2.42 -9.10
C ALA A 4 -36.33 -1.84 -10.45
N ALA A 5 -35.76 -0.64 -10.41
CA ALA A 5 -35.09 -0.07 -11.56
C ALA A 5 -33.80 -0.86 -11.83
N GLN A 6 -33.78 -1.60 -12.95
CA GLN A 6 -32.57 -2.21 -13.49
C GLN A 6 -31.69 -1.09 -14.06
N LEU A 7 -30.57 -0.82 -13.41
CA LEU A 7 -29.52 0.03 -13.95
C LEU A 7 -28.90 -0.65 -15.19
N SER A 8 -28.94 0.05 -16.34
CA SER A 8 -28.33 -0.45 -17.57
C SER A 8 -26.80 -0.49 -17.44
N ARG A 9 -26.15 -1.48 -18.10
CA ARG A 9 -24.69 -1.57 -18.23
C ARG A 9 -24.01 -0.26 -18.67
N ARG A 10 -24.74 0.57 -19.40
CA ARG A 10 -24.27 1.86 -19.91
C ARG A 10 -24.19 2.93 -18.81
N ALA A 11 -25.11 2.93 -17.84
CA ALA A 11 -25.08 3.84 -16.69
C ALA A 11 -23.96 3.50 -15.70
N PHE A 12 -23.64 2.20 -15.53
CA PHE A 12 -22.52 1.75 -14.72
C PHE A 12 -21.16 2.15 -15.32
N LEU A 13 -21.02 2.08 -16.66
CA LEU A 13 -19.77 2.42 -17.35
C LEU A 13 -19.54 3.94 -17.51
N GLN A 14 -20.59 4.75 -17.46
CA GLN A 14 -20.49 6.22 -17.47
C GLN A 14 -20.23 6.82 -16.08
N GLY A 15 -20.50 6.08 -15.00
CA GLY A 15 -20.22 6.48 -13.62
C GLY A 15 -18.81 6.16 -13.10
N SER A 16 -17.93 5.59 -13.94
CA SER A 16 -16.59 5.11 -13.51
C SER A 16 -15.52 6.21 -13.32
N LEU A 17 -15.90 7.47 -13.31
CA LEU A 17 -15.05 8.63 -12.98
C LEU A 17 -15.26 9.14 -11.55
N GLY A 18 -16.12 8.49 -10.77
CA GLY A 18 -16.35 8.80 -9.36
C GLY A 18 -15.72 7.75 -8.46
N VAL A 19 -15.07 8.18 -7.38
CA VAL A 19 -14.70 7.33 -6.25
C VAL A 19 -15.92 6.51 -5.84
N LEU A 20 -15.79 5.17 -5.83
CA LEU A 20 -16.86 4.28 -5.37
C LEU A 20 -17.04 4.49 -3.86
N THR A 21 -17.88 5.44 -3.47
CA THR A 21 -18.29 5.65 -2.09
C THR A 21 -19.37 4.61 -1.78
N LEU A 22 -18.98 3.49 -1.15
CA LEU A 22 -19.90 2.48 -0.67
C LEU A 22 -20.49 2.97 0.65
N ALA A 23 -21.67 3.54 0.61
CA ALA A 23 -22.47 3.82 1.80
C ALA A 23 -23.34 2.60 2.14
N VAL A 24 -23.21 2.10 3.38
CA VAL A 24 -24.06 1.04 3.91
C VAL A 24 -25.23 1.71 4.64
N THR A 25 -26.46 1.50 4.17
CA THR A 25 -27.65 1.91 4.89
C THR A 25 -28.27 0.72 5.61
N ALA A 26 -29.13 0.96 6.61
CA ALA A 26 -29.83 -0.06 7.41
C ALA A 26 -30.72 -1.03 6.59
N LYS A 27 -30.82 -0.88 5.29
CA LYS A 27 -31.62 -1.73 4.38
C LYS A 27 -30.76 -2.47 3.32
N GLY A 28 -29.44 -2.55 3.49
CA GLY A 28 -28.53 -3.17 2.53
C GLY A 28 -27.84 -2.15 1.61
N TRP A 29 -27.01 -2.63 0.73
CA TRP A 29 -26.25 -1.81 -0.21
C TRP A 29 -27.18 -1.08 -1.18
N VAL A 30 -27.28 0.24 -1.08
CA VAL A 30 -28.05 1.07 -2.01
C VAL A 30 -27.07 1.99 -2.73
N THR A 31 -26.95 1.81 -4.03
CA THR A 31 -26.32 2.81 -4.91
C THR A 31 -27.41 3.82 -5.27
N THR A 32 -27.42 4.99 -4.64
CA THR A 32 -28.21 6.12 -5.10
C THR A 32 -27.39 6.91 -6.12
N ALA A 33 -27.68 6.71 -7.40
CA ALA A 33 -27.26 7.66 -8.42
C ALA A 33 -28.26 8.82 -8.42
N VAL A 34 -27.93 9.89 -7.74
CA VAL A 34 -28.59 11.19 -7.96
C VAL A 34 -27.84 11.84 -9.13
N ALA A 35 -28.56 12.11 -10.22
CA ALA A 35 -28.05 12.95 -11.29
C ALA A 35 -27.98 14.40 -10.77
N ALA A 36 -26.84 14.72 -10.15
CA ALA A 36 -26.42 16.10 -9.89
C ALA A 36 -25.58 16.58 -11.09
N GLU A 37 -25.58 17.87 -11.36
CA GLU A 37 -24.59 18.50 -12.25
C GLU A 37 -23.21 17.97 -11.92
N PRO A 38 -22.28 17.80 -12.90
CA PRO A 38 -20.98 17.23 -12.63
C PRO A 38 -20.28 18.12 -11.59
N ALA A 39 -20.29 17.67 -10.35
CA ALA A 39 -19.53 18.29 -9.29
C ALA A 39 -18.07 18.36 -9.74
N ALA A 40 -17.38 19.48 -9.48
CA ALA A 40 -15.98 19.63 -9.78
C ALA A 40 -15.22 18.40 -9.24
N LYS A 41 -14.37 17.80 -10.08
CA LYS A 41 -13.64 16.57 -9.73
C LYS A 41 -12.82 16.82 -8.46
N ALA A 42 -13.12 16.13 -7.38
CA ALA A 42 -12.35 16.20 -6.15
C ALA A 42 -11.02 15.45 -6.32
N TYR A 43 -9.93 16.01 -5.83
CA TYR A 43 -8.60 15.45 -5.92
C TYR A 43 -7.95 15.27 -4.55
N GLY A 44 -6.94 14.39 -4.48
CA GLY A 44 -6.12 14.18 -3.30
C GLY A 44 -6.95 13.83 -2.08
N ALA A 45 -6.71 14.54 -0.98
CA ALA A 45 -7.40 14.29 0.30
C ALA A 45 -8.92 14.47 0.22
N ASP A 46 -9.39 15.42 -0.59
CA ASP A 46 -10.81 15.73 -0.74
C ASP A 46 -11.58 14.65 -1.51
N SER A 47 -10.86 13.78 -2.23
CA SER A 47 -11.44 12.61 -2.91
C SER A 47 -11.62 11.40 -1.98
N MET A 48 -11.11 11.46 -0.74
CA MET A 48 -11.16 10.34 0.20
C MET A 48 -12.38 10.42 1.12
N PRO A 49 -12.97 9.27 1.52
CA PRO A 49 -13.94 9.24 2.61
C PRO A 49 -13.35 9.87 3.88
N GLY A 50 -14.14 10.68 4.58
CA GLY A 50 -13.71 11.37 5.81
C GLY A 50 -12.78 12.57 5.60
N GLY A 51 -12.20 12.76 4.40
CA GLY A 51 -11.34 13.90 4.08
C GLY A 51 -10.18 14.12 5.05
N THR A 52 -9.87 15.38 5.36
CA THR A 52 -8.86 15.78 6.35
C THR A 52 -9.45 16.64 7.45
N VAL A 53 -8.90 16.53 8.66
CA VAL A 53 -9.19 17.41 9.80
C VAL A 53 -7.88 18.06 10.25
N ASP A 54 -7.92 19.36 10.56
CA ASP A 54 -6.74 20.16 10.97
C ASP A 54 -7.02 21.01 12.21
N ASP A 55 -7.99 20.60 13.03
CA ASP A 55 -8.32 21.27 14.31
C ASP A 55 -7.29 20.91 15.40
N PRO A 56 -6.54 21.89 15.92
CA PRO A 56 -5.55 21.65 16.98
C PRO A 56 -6.18 21.08 18.27
N LEU A 57 -7.44 21.38 18.56
CA LEU A 57 -8.13 20.86 19.76
C LEU A 57 -8.48 19.37 19.66
N VAL A 58 -8.44 18.82 18.44
CA VAL A 58 -8.60 17.37 18.19
C VAL A 58 -7.29 16.61 18.34
N PHE A 59 -6.18 17.21 17.89
CA PHE A 59 -4.90 16.51 17.77
C PHE A 59 -3.90 16.81 18.86
N VAL A 60 -4.04 17.94 19.59
CA VAL A 60 -3.06 18.39 20.60
C VAL A 60 -3.72 18.59 21.95
N SER A 61 -3.06 18.12 23.00
CA SER A 61 -3.37 18.50 24.37
C SER A 61 -2.07 18.72 25.14
N ILE A 62 -2.09 19.66 26.09
CA ILE A 62 -0.93 20.05 26.89
C ILE A 62 -1.29 19.88 28.37
N ALA A 63 -0.51 19.10 29.09
CA ALA A 63 -0.66 18.88 30.51
C ALA A 63 -0.01 20.04 31.33
N ALA A 64 -0.41 20.19 32.60
CA ALA A 64 0.14 21.23 33.47
C ALA A 64 1.66 21.13 33.69
N ASP A 65 2.23 19.92 33.56
CA ASP A 65 3.68 19.73 33.61
C ASP A 65 4.39 20.14 32.30
N GLY A 66 3.64 20.56 31.28
CA GLY A 66 4.12 20.93 29.95
C GLY A 66 4.18 19.79 28.97
N THR A 67 3.88 18.55 29.33
CA THR A 67 3.85 17.43 28.38
C THR A 67 2.85 17.69 27.25
N VAL A 68 3.31 17.68 26.01
CA VAL A 68 2.48 17.83 24.82
C VAL A 68 2.09 16.45 24.31
N THR A 69 0.80 16.12 24.35
CA THR A 69 0.29 14.89 23.74
C THR A 69 -0.22 15.18 22.34
N ILE A 70 0.30 14.44 21.35
CA ILE A 70 -0.10 14.55 19.94
C ILE A 70 -0.76 13.25 19.52
N VAL A 71 -1.94 13.34 18.90
CA VAL A 71 -2.71 12.20 18.43
C VAL A 71 -2.23 11.81 17.04
N ALA A 72 -1.70 10.58 16.91
CA ALA A 72 -1.43 9.94 15.64
C ALA A 72 -2.71 9.23 15.14
N HIS A 73 -3.30 9.73 14.08
CA HIS A 73 -4.55 9.19 13.55
C HIS A 73 -4.38 8.09 12.52
N ARG A 74 -3.17 7.92 11.96
CA ARG A 74 -2.83 6.88 10.99
C ARG A 74 -2.21 5.68 11.71
N ALA A 75 -2.60 4.46 11.34
CA ALA A 75 -2.06 3.25 11.92
C ALA A 75 -0.58 3.04 11.54
N GLU A 76 0.21 2.49 12.48
CA GLU A 76 1.62 2.16 12.24
C GLU A 76 1.77 0.70 11.78
N MET A 77 2.37 0.53 10.61
CA MET A 77 2.63 -0.77 9.99
C MET A 77 4.09 -0.97 9.55
N GLY A 78 4.99 -0.17 10.10
CA GLY A 78 6.42 -0.12 9.75
C GLY A 78 6.81 1.04 8.85
N THR A 79 5.87 1.94 8.55
CA THR A 79 6.12 3.11 7.69
C THR A 79 6.70 4.31 8.44
N GLY A 80 6.58 4.34 9.77
CA GLY A 80 6.98 5.46 10.61
C GLY A 80 6.02 6.65 10.56
N VAL A 81 4.82 6.47 10.01
CA VAL A 81 3.82 7.55 9.91
C VAL A 81 3.35 8.04 11.28
N ARG A 82 3.29 7.13 12.26
CA ARG A 82 2.96 7.43 13.66
C ARG A 82 4.03 8.32 14.34
N THR A 83 5.23 8.37 13.77
CA THR A 83 6.30 9.30 14.18
C THR A 83 6.27 10.58 13.34
N SER A 84 6.23 10.44 12.03
CA SER A 84 6.49 11.55 11.10
C SER A 84 5.38 12.61 11.10
N LEU A 85 4.10 12.25 11.22
CA LEU A 85 3.01 13.24 11.31
C LEU A 85 3.01 13.98 12.65
N PRO A 86 3.13 13.34 13.84
CA PRO A 86 3.33 14.05 15.09
C PRO A 86 4.61 14.91 15.14
N MET A 87 5.68 14.48 14.47
CA MET A 87 6.91 15.26 14.35
C MET A 87 6.66 16.60 13.63
N VAL A 88 5.84 16.59 12.57
CA VAL A 88 5.44 17.80 11.84
C VAL A 88 4.68 18.75 12.76
N VAL A 89 3.75 18.24 13.57
CA VAL A 89 3.01 19.05 14.56
C VAL A 89 3.97 19.63 15.59
N ALA A 90 4.86 18.82 16.14
CA ALA A 90 5.83 19.24 17.14
C ALA A 90 6.80 20.32 16.62
N ASP A 91 7.22 20.20 15.34
CA ASP A 91 8.07 21.20 14.68
C ASP A 91 7.36 22.54 14.59
N GLU A 92 6.16 22.58 14.03
CA GLU A 92 5.38 23.84 13.91
C GLU A 92 5.02 24.46 15.27
N MET A 93 4.87 23.63 16.32
CA MET A 93 4.61 24.08 17.69
C MET A 93 5.84 24.59 18.42
N GLU A 94 7.05 24.46 17.90
CA GLU A 94 8.29 24.65 18.65
C GLU A 94 8.41 23.73 19.89
N ALA A 95 7.71 22.59 19.90
CA ALA A 95 7.76 21.64 21.00
C ALA A 95 9.08 20.88 21.04
N ARG A 96 9.67 20.68 22.22
CA ARG A 96 10.80 19.75 22.39
C ARG A 96 10.29 18.32 22.25
N TRP A 97 10.92 17.54 21.40
CA TRP A 97 10.49 16.17 21.13
C TRP A 97 10.46 15.27 22.37
N GLU A 98 11.39 15.49 23.29
CA GLU A 98 11.48 14.76 24.56
C GLU A 98 10.31 15.06 25.51
N ARG A 99 9.55 16.13 25.23
CA ARG A 99 8.34 16.53 25.96
C ARG A 99 7.06 16.17 25.20
N VAL A 100 7.19 15.43 24.09
CA VAL A 100 6.06 14.97 23.27
C VAL A 100 5.70 13.54 23.60
N LYS A 101 4.42 13.30 23.85
CA LYS A 101 3.81 11.97 23.96
C LYS A 101 2.92 11.72 22.74
N VAL A 102 3.18 10.65 22.00
CA VAL A 102 2.35 10.25 20.86
C VAL A 102 1.35 9.19 21.30
N VAL A 103 0.07 9.41 21.00
CA VAL A 103 -1.01 8.46 21.29
C VAL A 103 -1.73 8.05 20.00
N GLN A 104 -2.14 6.79 19.90
CA GLN A 104 -2.89 6.30 18.74
C GLN A 104 -4.36 6.68 18.83
N ALA A 105 -4.93 7.26 17.75
CA ALA A 105 -6.35 7.49 17.65
C ALA A 105 -7.15 6.19 17.56
N PRO A 106 -8.33 6.10 18.15
CA PRO A 106 -9.29 5.05 17.82
C PRO A 106 -9.84 5.23 16.41
N GLY A 107 -10.55 4.22 15.88
CA GLY A 107 -11.24 4.30 14.59
C GLY A 107 -12.43 5.25 14.62
N ASP A 108 -12.19 6.51 14.24
CA ASP A 108 -13.21 7.57 14.22
C ASP A 108 -12.86 8.63 13.15
N GLU A 109 -13.22 8.34 11.90
CA GLU A 109 -12.95 9.26 10.77
C GLU A 109 -13.78 10.54 10.83
N ALA A 110 -14.92 10.55 11.53
CA ALA A 110 -15.68 11.78 11.71
C ALA A 110 -14.91 12.82 12.55
N ARG A 111 -14.07 12.33 13.47
CA ARG A 111 -13.25 13.19 14.33
C ARG A 111 -11.86 13.49 13.76
N TYR A 112 -11.22 12.49 13.12
CA TYR A 112 -9.79 12.56 12.76
C TYR A 112 -9.55 12.68 11.26
N GLY A 113 -10.59 12.68 10.42
CA GLY A 113 -10.45 12.54 8.98
C GLY A 113 -10.10 11.10 8.59
N ASN A 114 -9.74 10.90 7.33
CA ASN A 114 -9.43 9.57 6.79
C ASN A 114 -8.30 8.87 7.54
N GLN A 115 -8.54 7.64 7.99
CA GLN A 115 -7.59 6.83 8.74
C GLN A 115 -7.03 5.64 7.95
N ASN A 116 -7.46 5.40 6.71
CA ASN A 116 -7.00 4.28 5.90
C ASN A 116 -5.54 4.46 5.42
N VAL A 117 -4.63 3.60 5.89
CA VAL A 117 -3.21 3.62 5.50
C VAL A 117 -3.00 2.76 4.25
N ASP A 118 -3.01 3.41 3.10
CA ASP A 118 -2.84 2.81 1.77
C ASP A 118 -2.25 3.82 0.77
N GLY A 119 -1.90 3.37 -0.43
CA GLY A 119 -1.53 4.20 -1.57
C GLY A 119 -0.43 5.23 -1.29
N SER A 120 0.39 5.02 -0.27
CA SER A 120 1.46 5.93 0.16
C SER A 120 0.99 7.37 0.39
N ARG A 121 -0.29 7.56 0.85
CA ARG A 121 -0.98 8.85 0.95
C ARG A 121 -0.77 9.60 2.26
N SER A 122 -0.26 8.94 3.31
CA SER A 122 -0.24 9.54 4.65
C SER A 122 0.48 10.88 4.68
N MET A 123 1.71 10.99 4.15
CA MET A 123 2.40 12.28 4.08
C MET A 123 1.82 13.19 2.99
N ARG A 124 1.46 12.65 1.80
CA ARG A 124 0.90 13.46 0.71
C ARG A 124 -0.33 14.26 1.11
N HIS A 125 -1.23 13.64 1.85
CA HIS A 125 -2.52 14.24 2.19
C HIS A 125 -2.51 14.94 3.55
N PHE A 126 -1.70 14.50 4.50
CA PHE A 126 -1.77 15.00 5.88
C PHE A 126 -0.60 15.88 6.30
N LEU A 127 0.44 16.08 5.46
CA LEU A 127 1.53 17.01 5.75
C LEU A 127 1.00 18.41 6.07
N MET A 128 0.25 19.01 5.16
CA MET A 128 -0.26 20.37 5.34
C MET A 128 -1.31 20.49 6.44
N PRO A 129 -2.29 19.59 6.60
CA PRO A 129 -3.17 19.57 7.76
C PRO A 129 -2.40 19.53 9.09
N MET A 130 -1.40 18.66 9.23
CA MET A 130 -0.62 18.57 10.48
C MET A 130 0.30 19.77 10.70
N ARG A 131 0.81 20.40 9.66
CA ARG A 131 1.49 21.70 9.77
C ARG A 131 0.54 22.76 10.32
N ARG A 132 -0.69 22.83 9.79
CA ARG A 132 -1.71 23.77 10.28
C ARG A 132 -2.09 23.52 11.73
N VAL A 133 -2.25 22.27 12.13
CA VAL A 133 -2.48 21.89 13.55
C VAL A 133 -1.39 22.43 14.47
N GLY A 134 -0.13 22.18 14.12
CA GLY A 134 1.01 22.64 14.93
C GLY A 134 1.12 24.16 14.99
N ALA A 135 0.99 24.85 13.86
CA ALA A 135 1.05 26.29 13.77
C ALA A 135 -0.10 26.97 14.55
N ALA A 136 -1.32 26.43 14.44
CA ALA A 136 -2.47 26.95 15.19
C ALA A 136 -2.25 26.80 16.71
N ALA A 137 -1.82 25.63 17.16
CA ALA A 137 -1.52 25.40 18.58
C ALA A 137 -0.41 26.35 19.09
N ARG A 138 0.64 26.60 18.31
CA ARG A 138 1.68 27.58 18.62
C ARG A 138 1.09 28.96 18.78
N GLN A 139 0.34 29.47 17.81
CA GLN A 139 -0.22 30.80 17.83
C GLN A 139 -1.25 30.99 18.97
N MET A 140 -2.00 29.95 19.35
CA MET A 140 -2.87 29.99 20.51
C MET A 140 -2.07 30.16 21.84
N LEU A 141 -0.91 29.52 21.97
CA LEU A 141 0.00 29.68 23.09
C LEU A 141 0.57 31.11 23.13
N GLU A 142 1.01 31.64 22.00
CA GLU A 142 1.53 33.02 21.85
C GLU A 142 0.47 34.03 22.21
N ALA A 143 -0.77 33.88 21.73
CA ALA A 143 -1.89 34.75 22.07
C ALA A 143 -2.23 34.72 23.58
N ALA A 144 -2.24 33.54 24.20
CA ALA A 144 -2.48 33.40 25.63
C ALA A 144 -1.40 34.11 26.47
N ALA A 145 -0.13 33.99 26.08
CA ALA A 145 0.96 34.71 26.76
C ALA A 145 0.85 36.24 26.58
N ALA A 146 0.51 36.70 25.38
CA ALA A 146 0.29 38.12 25.08
C ALA A 146 -0.81 38.71 25.95
N VAL A 147 -1.95 38.02 26.09
CA VAL A 147 -3.05 38.41 26.98
C VAL A 147 -2.57 38.48 28.46
N ARG A 148 -1.88 37.39 28.90
CA ARG A 148 -1.39 37.33 30.31
C ARG A 148 -0.39 38.40 30.64
N TRP A 149 0.43 38.84 29.70
CA TRP A 149 1.43 39.89 29.88
C TRP A 149 0.92 41.28 29.54
N ALA A 150 -0.28 41.42 28.99
CA ALA A 150 -0.85 42.67 28.47
C ALA A 150 0.08 43.36 27.45
N VAL A 151 0.57 42.60 26.47
CA VAL A 151 1.50 43.05 25.41
C VAL A 151 0.95 42.70 24.02
N PRO A 152 1.42 43.38 22.96
CA PRO A 152 1.09 42.97 21.59
C PRO A 152 1.58 41.55 21.28
N VAL A 153 0.77 40.73 20.59
CA VAL A 153 1.14 39.38 20.21
C VAL A 153 2.39 39.33 19.30
N ALA A 154 2.62 40.38 18.51
CA ALA A 154 3.81 40.49 17.66
C ALA A 154 5.15 40.53 18.41
N GLU A 155 5.13 40.84 19.72
CA GLU A 155 6.31 40.85 20.60
C GLU A 155 6.56 39.49 21.26
N VAL A 156 5.65 38.53 21.03
CA VAL A 156 5.65 37.23 21.68
C VAL A 156 6.00 36.12 20.64
N LYS A 157 6.89 35.22 21.01
CA LYS A 157 7.29 34.12 20.16
C LYS A 157 7.42 32.82 20.96
N ALA A 158 6.85 31.75 20.43
CA ALA A 158 7.13 30.42 20.96
C ALA A 158 8.54 29.96 20.50
N GLU A 159 9.31 29.45 21.43
CA GLU A 159 10.66 28.97 21.19
C GLU A 159 11.01 27.86 22.19
N GLN A 160 11.46 26.72 21.68
CA GLN A 160 11.98 25.63 22.51
C GLN A 160 11.07 25.19 23.67
N HIS A 161 9.77 25.03 23.39
CA HIS A 161 8.77 24.58 24.36
C HIS A 161 8.36 25.62 25.45
N GLU A 162 8.70 26.87 25.22
CA GLU A 162 8.32 28.01 26.02
C GLU A 162 7.81 29.14 25.15
N VAL A 163 7.12 30.12 25.73
CA VAL A 163 6.76 31.36 25.06
C VAL A 163 7.56 32.50 25.65
N LEU A 164 8.23 33.26 24.79
CA LEU A 164 9.13 34.35 25.12
C LEU A 164 8.50 35.70 24.73
N HIS A 165 8.53 36.68 25.62
CA HIS A 165 8.34 38.08 25.28
C HIS A 165 9.72 38.73 25.08
N ALA A 166 10.12 38.93 23.81
CA ALA A 166 11.47 39.33 23.44
C ALA A 166 11.93 40.65 24.11
N PRO A 167 11.10 41.74 24.20
CA PRO A 167 11.55 43.02 24.78
C PRO A 167 11.89 42.93 26.26
N THR A 168 11.28 42.02 27.03
CA THR A 168 11.51 41.95 28.51
C THR A 168 12.21 40.67 28.95
N GLY A 169 12.41 39.70 28.05
CA GLY A 169 12.99 38.39 28.39
C GLY A 169 12.08 37.48 29.23
N ARG A 170 10.82 37.88 29.52
CA ARG A 170 9.86 37.02 30.25
C ARG A 170 9.57 35.74 29.51
N ARG A 171 9.45 34.63 30.24
CA ARG A 171 9.12 33.33 29.69
C ARG A 171 7.95 32.66 30.43
N LEU A 172 7.15 31.90 29.75
CA LEU A 172 6.13 31.02 30.31
C LEU A 172 6.24 29.64 29.63
N SER A 173 6.11 28.60 30.42
CA SER A 173 6.08 27.23 29.89
C SER A 173 4.75 26.95 29.17
N TYR A 174 4.73 25.95 28.31
CA TYR A 174 3.49 25.48 27.68
C TYR A 174 2.47 25.01 28.73
N GLY A 175 2.94 24.39 29.82
CA GLY A 175 2.06 23.98 30.93
C GLY A 175 1.36 25.13 31.60
N ASP A 176 2.07 26.25 31.86
CA ASP A 176 1.51 27.45 32.45
C ASP A 176 0.44 28.12 31.59
N LEU A 177 0.54 27.94 30.26
CA LEU A 177 -0.34 28.54 29.27
C LEU A 177 -1.48 27.66 28.80
N ALA A 178 -1.43 26.37 29.05
CA ALA A 178 -2.33 25.35 28.43
C ALA A 178 -3.83 25.70 28.59
N ALA A 179 -4.24 26.05 29.82
CA ALA A 179 -5.64 26.38 30.11
C ALA A 179 -6.11 27.72 29.48
N ASP A 180 -5.21 28.68 29.32
CA ASP A 180 -5.52 29.97 28.69
C ASP A 180 -5.45 29.87 27.16
N ALA A 181 -4.52 29.08 26.63
CA ALA A 181 -4.42 28.82 25.21
C ALA A 181 -5.68 28.09 24.65
N ALA A 182 -6.23 27.15 25.40
CA ALA A 182 -7.46 26.45 25.01
C ALA A 182 -8.70 27.38 24.88
N LYS A 183 -8.64 28.58 25.43
CA LYS A 183 -9.70 29.61 25.33
C LYS A 183 -9.49 30.57 24.16
N GLN A 184 -8.30 30.57 23.55
CA GLN A 184 -8.02 31.46 22.42
C GLN A 184 -8.74 30.95 21.16
N PRO A 185 -9.16 31.88 20.27
CA PRO A 185 -9.70 31.47 18.98
C PRO A 185 -8.66 30.71 18.16
N VAL A 186 -9.09 29.64 17.46
CA VAL A 186 -8.21 28.91 16.57
C VAL A 186 -7.93 29.78 15.35
N PRO A 187 -6.66 30.11 15.03
CA PRO A 187 -6.33 30.92 13.88
C PRO A 187 -6.58 30.11 12.58
N ALA A 188 -7.13 30.77 11.56
CA ALA A 188 -7.46 30.16 10.28
C ALA A 188 -7.16 31.11 9.11
N GLY A 189 -7.12 30.59 7.89
CA GLY A 189 -6.87 31.36 6.66
C GLY A 189 -5.56 32.15 6.74
N ASP A 190 -5.57 33.40 6.36
CA ASP A 190 -4.38 34.28 6.33
C ASP A 190 -3.80 34.61 7.71
N ALA A 191 -4.58 34.43 8.78
CA ALA A 191 -4.11 34.59 10.14
C ALA A 191 -3.19 33.46 10.59
N LEU A 192 -3.28 32.30 9.99
CA LEU A 192 -2.45 31.15 10.31
C LEU A 192 -1.07 31.27 9.67
N LYS A 193 -0.01 31.36 10.47
CA LYS A 193 1.38 31.48 10.01
C LYS A 193 2.13 30.20 10.21
N LEU A 194 2.49 29.55 9.10
CA LEU A 194 3.37 28.38 9.09
C LEU A 194 4.84 28.83 9.20
N LYS A 195 5.68 27.98 9.73
CA LYS A 195 7.14 28.18 9.73
C LYS A 195 7.70 28.12 8.31
N ASP A 196 8.73 28.92 8.04
CA ASP A 196 9.55 28.77 6.85
C ASP A 196 10.50 27.57 7.01
N ARG A 197 11.01 27.07 5.88
CA ARG A 197 11.95 25.93 5.87
C ARG A 197 13.19 26.16 6.75
N SER A 198 13.69 27.38 6.78
CA SER A 198 14.86 27.78 7.60
C SER A 198 14.61 27.63 9.11
N GLU A 199 13.35 27.64 9.54
CA GLU A 199 12.93 27.53 10.94
C GLU A 199 12.66 26.07 11.37
N PHE A 200 12.72 25.09 10.44
CA PHE A 200 12.47 23.70 10.77
C PHE A 200 13.54 23.12 11.69
N ARG A 201 13.09 22.49 12.75
CA ARG A 201 13.93 21.82 13.75
C ARG A 201 14.05 20.33 13.48
N TYR A 202 12.98 19.68 13.05
CA TYR A 202 12.85 18.24 12.87
C TYR A 202 12.56 17.85 11.42
N ILE A 203 11.72 18.62 10.73
CA ILE A 203 11.38 18.37 9.32
C ILE A 203 12.63 18.45 8.46
N GLY A 204 12.86 17.40 7.66
CA GLY A 204 14.03 17.30 6.78
C GLY A 204 15.33 16.87 7.49
N LYS A 205 15.27 16.46 8.76
CA LYS A 205 16.46 16.12 9.56
C LYS A 205 16.36 14.74 10.19
N ASP A 206 17.50 14.04 10.35
CA ASP A 206 17.60 12.69 10.90
C ASP A 206 17.68 12.70 12.46
N GLN A 207 16.89 13.55 13.11
CA GLN A 207 16.98 13.75 14.57
C GLN A 207 15.92 12.98 15.37
N VAL A 208 14.77 12.70 14.75
CA VAL A 208 13.64 12.05 15.41
C VAL A 208 13.59 10.59 15.06
N ARG A 209 13.88 9.74 16.05
CA ARG A 209 13.78 8.28 15.92
C ARG A 209 12.32 7.83 15.98
N LEU A 210 12.04 6.63 15.47
CA LEU A 210 10.73 5.99 15.56
C LEU A 210 10.25 5.97 17.02
N VAL A 211 9.06 6.54 17.30
CA VAL A 211 8.51 6.66 18.68
C VAL A 211 8.31 5.30 19.35
N ASP A 212 8.08 4.26 18.59
CA ASP A 212 7.85 2.90 19.09
C ASP A 212 9.12 2.07 19.21
N LEU A 213 10.28 2.59 18.78
CA LEU A 213 11.54 1.83 18.68
C LEU A 213 11.96 1.21 20.00
N GLU A 214 11.87 1.97 21.09
CA GLU A 214 12.25 1.48 22.42
C GLU A 214 11.30 0.39 22.90
N ALA A 215 9.99 0.57 22.75
CA ALA A 215 8.98 -0.41 23.13
C ALA A 215 9.12 -1.70 22.30
N ILE A 216 9.39 -1.57 20.98
CA ILE A 216 9.64 -2.71 20.10
C ILE A 216 10.91 -3.46 20.53
N GLY A 217 12.00 -2.74 20.73
CA GLY A 217 13.30 -3.35 21.11
C GLY A 217 13.28 -4.02 22.49
N LYS A 218 12.43 -3.57 23.41
CA LYS A 218 12.24 -4.14 24.74
C LYS A 218 11.13 -5.20 24.82
N GLY A 219 10.42 -5.49 23.72
CA GLY A 219 9.28 -6.41 23.71
C GLY A 219 8.05 -5.88 24.47
N GLN A 220 7.92 -4.57 24.61
CA GLN A 220 6.82 -3.88 25.32
C GLN A 220 5.76 -3.32 24.35
N ALA A 221 6.05 -3.34 23.06
CA ALA A 221 5.09 -2.92 22.03
C ALA A 221 3.91 -3.89 21.98
N THR A 222 2.69 -3.35 21.84
CA THR A 222 1.48 -4.17 21.81
C THR A 222 0.97 -4.27 20.37
N TYR A 223 1.04 -5.45 19.81
CA TYR A 223 0.44 -5.84 18.54
C TYR A 223 -0.89 -6.55 18.77
N GLY A 224 -1.62 -6.89 17.70
CA GLY A 224 -2.89 -7.60 17.81
C GLY A 224 -2.74 -8.98 18.47
N MET A 225 -1.65 -9.69 18.17
CA MET A 225 -1.36 -11.00 18.78
C MET A 225 -1.08 -10.90 20.29
N ASP A 226 -0.59 -9.74 20.76
CA ASP A 226 -0.23 -9.56 22.18
C ASP A 226 -1.44 -9.18 23.04
N MET A 227 -2.54 -8.73 22.42
CA MET A 227 -3.71 -8.28 23.17
C MET A 227 -4.21 -9.34 24.15
N ARG A 228 -4.45 -8.95 25.40
CA ARG A 228 -5.01 -9.81 26.46
C ARG A 228 -6.09 -9.07 27.24
N LEU A 229 -7.21 -9.76 27.44
CA LEU A 229 -8.31 -9.27 28.27
C LEU A 229 -8.72 -10.33 29.30
N PRO A 230 -9.20 -9.93 30.47
CA PRO A 230 -9.70 -10.89 31.47
C PRO A 230 -10.85 -11.75 30.90
N GLY A 231 -10.80 -13.05 31.14
CA GLY A 231 -11.82 -14.00 30.67
C GLY A 231 -11.83 -14.25 29.17
N MET A 232 -10.79 -13.82 28.43
CA MET A 232 -10.71 -13.96 26.98
C MET A 232 -10.62 -15.43 26.55
N VAL A 233 -11.35 -15.74 25.46
CA VAL A 233 -11.28 -17.01 24.76
C VAL A 233 -10.66 -16.82 23.36
N TYR A 234 -10.22 -17.91 22.76
CA TYR A 234 -9.47 -17.90 21.50
C TYR A 234 -10.21 -18.69 20.44
N ALA A 235 -10.19 -18.19 19.21
CA ALA A 235 -10.81 -18.86 18.09
C ALA A 235 -9.86 -19.00 16.89
N VAL A 236 -9.99 -20.10 16.17
CA VAL A 236 -9.41 -20.32 14.83
C VAL A 236 -10.52 -20.84 13.91
N VAL A 237 -10.37 -20.67 12.60
CA VAL A 237 -11.40 -21.01 11.61
C VAL A 237 -10.88 -22.03 10.61
N ALA A 238 -11.65 -23.08 10.36
CA ALA A 238 -11.52 -23.90 9.16
C ALA A 238 -12.33 -23.24 8.04
N ARG A 239 -11.67 -22.81 6.96
CA ARG A 239 -12.29 -22.09 5.83
C ARG A 239 -12.37 -22.99 4.60
N PRO A 240 -13.32 -22.73 3.67
CA PRO A 240 -13.32 -23.40 2.37
C PRO A 240 -11.95 -23.27 1.68
N PRO A 241 -11.32 -24.35 1.25
CA PRO A 241 -9.98 -24.31 0.68
C PRO A 241 -9.92 -23.67 -0.71
N VAL A 242 -11.08 -23.52 -1.36
CA VAL A 242 -11.25 -22.91 -2.67
C VAL A 242 -12.13 -21.68 -2.55
N VAL A 243 -11.74 -20.59 -3.20
CA VAL A 243 -12.54 -19.33 -3.22
C VAL A 243 -13.86 -19.58 -3.96
N GLY A 244 -14.97 -19.28 -3.29
CA GLY A 244 -16.32 -19.59 -3.76
C GLY A 244 -16.80 -20.99 -3.40
N GLY A 245 -15.98 -21.78 -2.73
CA GLY A 245 -16.38 -23.04 -2.12
C GLY A 245 -17.30 -22.84 -0.93
N ARG A 246 -17.97 -23.90 -0.50
CA ARG A 246 -18.97 -23.87 0.58
C ARG A 246 -18.84 -25.06 1.51
N LEU A 247 -19.22 -24.85 2.75
CA LEU A 247 -19.45 -25.93 3.71
C LEU A 247 -20.64 -26.77 3.27
N ARG A 248 -20.44 -28.08 3.07
CA ARG A 248 -21.51 -29.02 2.79
C ARG A 248 -22.05 -29.62 4.07
N ARG A 249 -21.19 -30.11 4.93
CA ARG A 249 -21.50 -30.61 6.27
C ARG A 249 -20.25 -30.66 7.14
N PHE A 250 -20.43 -30.70 8.45
CA PHE A 250 -19.34 -30.97 9.38
C PHE A 250 -19.84 -31.77 10.59
N ASP A 251 -18.91 -32.50 11.21
CA ASP A 251 -19.09 -33.11 12.53
C ASP A 251 -18.08 -32.52 13.51
N SER A 252 -18.59 -32.05 14.64
CA SER A 252 -17.83 -31.41 15.70
C SER A 252 -17.57 -32.29 16.93
N ALA A 253 -18.03 -33.54 16.96
CA ALA A 253 -17.93 -34.37 18.14
C ALA A 253 -16.49 -34.58 18.62
N LYS A 254 -15.58 -34.88 17.69
CA LYS A 254 -14.15 -35.04 17.98
C LYS A 254 -13.49 -33.70 18.40
N ALA A 255 -13.88 -32.60 17.78
CA ALA A 255 -13.38 -31.28 18.13
C ALA A 255 -13.78 -30.87 19.54
N LEU A 256 -15.04 -31.10 19.92
CA LEU A 256 -15.56 -30.80 21.26
C LEU A 256 -14.95 -31.70 22.34
N ALA A 257 -14.46 -32.89 22.00
CA ALA A 257 -13.75 -33.76 22.91
C ALA A 257 -12.30 -33.32 23.22
N VAL A 258 -11.73 -32.40 22.46
CA VAL A 258 -10.38 -31.86 22.69
C VAL A 258 -10.37 -31.04 23.99
N PRO A 259 -9.46 -31.34 24.95
CA PRO A 259 -9.41 -30.59 26.21
C PRO A 259 -9.19 -29.10 26.00
N GLY A 260 -10.07 -28.29 26.56
CA GLY A 260 -10.01 -26.82 26.44
C GLY A 260 -10.84 -26.22 25.30
N VAL A 261 -11.38 -27.03 24.40
CA VAL A 261 -12.39 -26.56 23.44
C VAL A 261 -13.70 -26.27 24.17
N LEU A 262 -14.31 -25.15 23.82
CA LEU A 262 -15.52 -24.64 24.50
C LEU A 262 -16.75 -24.68 23.59
N LYS A 263 -16.56 -24.37 22.30
CA LYS A 263 -17.68 -24.23 21.34
C LYS A 263 -17.18 -24.37 19.92
N VAL A 264 -18.07 -24.82 19.04
CA VAL A 264 -17.91 -24.78 17.57
C VAL A 264 -18.98 -23.88 17.00
N VAL A 265 -18.62 -22.99 16.07
CA VAL A 265 -19.49 -21.96 15.50
C VAL A 265 -19.37 -21.99 14.00
N GLU A 266 -20.50 -22.11 13.29
CA GLU A 266 -20.52 -21.97 11.83
C GLU A 266 -20.43 -20.49 11.45
N ILE A 267 -19.57 -20.19 10.47
CA ILE A 267 -19.46 -18.88 9.83
C ILE A 267 -20.21 -18.94 8.50
N PRO A 268 -21.21 -18.07 8.28
CA PRO A 268 -22.00 -18.06 7.05
C PRO A 268 -21.11 -17.93 5.80
N PRO A 269 -21.47 -18.58 4.69
CA PRO A 269 -20.73 -18.49 3.45
C PRO A 269 -20.80 -17.09 2.85
N MET A 270 -19.75 -16.73 2.12
CA MET A 270 -19.67 -15.52 1.32
C MET A 270 -20.83 -15.42 0.33
N GLN A 271 -21.38 -14.23 0.14
CA GLN A 271 -22.48 -13.96 -0.80
C GLN A 271 -22.04 -13.03 -1.93
N GLY A 272 -22.30 -13.44 -3.19
CA GLY A 272 -22.01 -12.62 -4.37
C GLY A 272 -20.51 -12.45 -4.62
N ALA A 273 -20.09 -11.23 -4.99
CA ALA A 273 -18.67 -10.91 -5.16
C ALA A 273 -17.94 -10.95 -3.79
N PRO A 274 -16.64 -11.31 -3.77
CA PRO A 274 -15.92 -11.50 -2.53
C PRO A 274 -15.89 -10.28 -1.60
N ALA A 275 -15.79 -9.06 -2.13
CA ALA A 275 -15.63 -7.85 -1.35
C ALA A 275 -14.62 -8.05 -0.20
N PHE A 276 -14.98 -7.63 0.99
CA PHE A 276 -14.19 -7.85 2.21
C PHE A 276 -14.93 -8.76 3.20
N GLN A 277 -15.69 -9.71 2.69
CA GLN A 277 -16.47 -10.65 3.47
C GLN A 277 -15.63 -11.83 3.96
N PRO A 278 -15.99 -12.46 5.11
CA PRO A 278 -15.53 -13.80 5.45
C PRO A 278 -15.84 -14.82 4.34
N LEU A 279 -14.96 -15.79 4.16
CA LEU A 279 -15.18 -16.88 3.20
C LEU A 279 -16.23 -17.88 3.65
N GLY A 280 -16.60 -17.85 4.94
CA GLY A 280 -17.41 -18.88 5.59
C GLY A 280 -16.55 -19.95 6.25
N GLY A 281 -17.19 -20.97 6.80
CA GLY A 281 -16.52 -22.12 7.39
C GLY A 281 -16.94 -22.44 8.81
N VAL A 282 -16.03 -23.00 9.61
CA VAL A 282 -16.30 -23.49 10.97
C VAL A 282 -15.23 -22.98 11.94
N ALA A 283 -15.63 -22.15 12.90
CA ALA A 283 -14.76 -21.66 13.95
C ALA A 283 -14.76 -22.61 15.16
N VAL A 284 -13.59 -22.84 15.74
CA VAL A 284 -13.45 -23.54 17.03
C VAL A 284 -12.97 -22.56 18.06
N VAL A 285 -13.72 -22.45 19.16
CA VAL A 285 -13.45 -21.57 20.30
C VAL A 285 -12.92 -22.40 21.46
N ALA A 286 -11.81 -21.96 22.07
CA ALA A 286 -11.17 -22.68 23.13
C ALA A 286 -10.53 -21.73 24.18
N ARG A 287 -10.04 -22.28 25.28
CA ARG A 287 -9.37 -21.56 26.38
C ARG A 287 -8.01 -20.99 25.99
N ASN A 288 -7.41 -21.50 24.94
CA ASN A 288 -6.15 -21.01 24.35
C ASN A 288 -6.08 -21.36 22.87
N THR A 289 -5.14 -20.72 22.15
CA THR A 289 -4.97 -20.90 20.70
C THR A 289 -4.60 -22.34 20.32
N TRP A 290 -3.79 -23.02 21.14
CA TRP A 290 -3.38 -24.40 20.88
C TRP A 290 -4.58 -25.36 20.90
N ALA A 291 -5.41 -25.30 21.94
CA ALA A 291 -6.61 -26.12 22.02
C ALA A 291 -7.59 -25.81 20.89
N ALA A 292 -7.72 -24.52 20.47
CA ALA A 292 -8.53 -24.15 19.33
C ALA A 292 -8.02 -24.79 18.03
N ARG A 293 -6.70 -24.78 17.79
CA ARG A 293 -6.08 -25.46 16.63
C ARG A 293 -6.30 -26.96 16.66
N GLN A 294 -6.02 -27.63 17.79
CA GLN A 294 -6.26 -29.07 17.91
C GLN A 294 -7.72 -29.43 17.66
N GLY A 295 -8.65 -28.60 18.17
CA GLY A 295 -10.06 -28.78 17.91
C GLY A 295 -10.42 -28.58 16.42
N ARG A 296 -9.85 -27.56 15.76
CA ARG A 296 -10.03 -27.34 14.32
C ARG A 296 -9.53 -28.54 13.50
N ASP A 297 -8.37 -29.05 13.84
CA ASP A 297 -7.74 -30.17 13.14
C ASP A 297 -8.50 -31.48 13.36
N ALA A 298 -9.31 -31.60 14.45
CA ALA A 298 -10.17 -32.71 14.74
C ALA A 298 -11.60 -32.61 14.13
N LEU A 299 -11.94 -31.48 13.46
CA LEU A 299 -13.21 -31.37 12.74
C LEU A 299 -13.25 -32.30 11.54
N GLU A 300 -14.36 -32.98 11.35
CA GLU A 300 -14.65 -33.71 10.12
C GLU A 300 -15.52 -32.86 9.21
N ILE A 301 -14.90 -32.31 8.14
CA ILE A 301 -15.57 -31.33 7.27
C ILE A 301 -15.60 -31.83 5.82
N GLU A 302 -16.76 -31.72 5.20
CA GLU A 302 -16.95 -31.94 3.77
C GLU A 302 -17.21 -30.59 3.09
N TRP A 303 -16.34 -30.28 2.12
CA TRP A 303 -16.42 -29.05 1.33
C TRP A 303 -17.00 -29.31 -0.05
N ASP A 304 -17.73 -28.35 -0.58
CA ASP A 304 -18.01 -28.19 -2.00
C ASP A 304 -17.06 -27.12 -2.55
N ASP A 305 -16.18 -27.50 -3.47
CA ASP A 305 -15.15 -26.60 -4.01
C ASP A 305 -15.71 -25.51 -4.95
N GLY A 306 -16.94 -25.67 -5.42
CA GLY A 306 -17.59 -24.69 -6.28
C GLY A 306 -16.91 -24.49 -7.65
N PRO A 307 -17.17 -23.33 -8.31
CA PRO A 307 -16.77 -23.13 -9.70
C PRO A 307 -15.24 -23.01 -9.91
N ASN A 308 -14.49 -22.63 -8.87
CA ASN A 308 -13.03 -22.48 -8.98
C ASN A 308 -12.26 -23.76 -8.60
N GLY A 309 -12.96 -24.89 -8.35
CA GLY A 309 -12.32 -26.16 -8.00
C GLY A 309 -11.42 -26.77 -9.07
N SER A 310 -11.48 -26.30 -10.32
CA SER A 310 -10.60 -26.71 -11.40
C SER A 310 -9.44 -25.74 -11.65
N TYR A 311 -9.31 -24.65 -10.91
CA TYR A 311 -8.26 -23.66 -11.12
C TYR A 311 -6.87 -24.28 -10.90
N ASP A 312 -6.01 -24.17 -11.92
CA ASP A 312 -4.63 -24.65 -11.93
C ASP A 312 -3.72 -23.59 -12.51
N SER A 313 -2.63 -23.27 -11.83
CA SER A 313 -1.72 -22.18 -12.22
C SER A 313 -1.02 -22.41 -13.54
N ALA A 314 -0.64 -23.66 -13.87
CA ALA A 314 0.06 -23.96 -15.11
C ALA A 314 -0.89 -23.85 -16.32
N ALA A 315 -2.10 -24.36 -16.19
CA ALA A 315 -3.13 -24.24 -17.22
C ALA A 315 -3.56 -22.78 -17.41
N TYR A 316 -3.73 -22.05 -16.31
CA TYR A 316 -4.14 -20.64 -16.36
C TYR A 316 -3.05 -19.75 -16.97
N ARG A 317 -1.75 -20.04 -16.73
CA ARG A 317 -0.64 -19.35 -17.41
C ARG A 317 -0.77 -19.46 -18.93
N GLN A 318 -1.15 -20.61 -19.47
CA GLN A 318 -1.38 -20.78 -20.90
C GLN A 318 -2.56 -19.93 -21.39
N THR A 319 -3.64 -19.85 -20.60
CA THR A 319 -4.79 -18.96 -20.88
C THR A 319 -4.35 -17.49 -20.93
N LEU A 320 -3.56 -17.04 -19.95
CA LEU A 320 -3.03 -15.68 -19.93
C LEU A 320 -2.12 -15.39 -21.12
N GLN A 321 -1.26 -16.32 -21.51
CA GLN A 321 -0.40 -16.20 -22.70
C GLN A 321 -1.21 -16.08 -23.99
N ALA A 322 -2.24 -16.90 -24.14
CA ALA A 322 -3.14 -16.81 -25.30
C ALA A 322 -3.87 -15.46 -25.34
N ALA A 323 -4.38 -15.00 -24.19
CA ALA A 323 -5.04 -13.70 -24.07
C ALA A 323 -4.09 -12.52 -24.35
N ALA A 324 -2.84 -12.58 -23.88
CA ALA A 324 -1.83 -11.57 -24.14
C ALA A 324 -1.42 -11.47 -25.63
N ARG A 325 -1.57 -12.56 -26.38
CA ARG A 325 -1.30 -12.60 -27.85
C ARG A 325 -2.47 -12.12 -28.69
N ALA A 326 -3.67 -12.15 -28.17
CA ALA A 326 -4.88 -11.63 -28.84
C ALA A 326 -5.06 -10.14 -28.59
N PRO A 327 -5.70 -9.38 -29.52
CA PRO A 327 -6.03 -7.97 -29.27
C PRO A 327 -6.89 -7.81 -28.02
N GLY A 328 -6.55 -6.81 -27.19
CA GLY A 328 -7.25 -6.48 -25.95
C GLY A 328 -8.04 -5.17 -26.05
N LYS A 329 -8.66 -4.79 -24.92
CA LYS A 329 -9.30 -3.47 -24.76
C LYS A 329 -8.23 -2.39 -24.74
N THR A 330 -8.32 -1.40 -25.61
CA THR A 330 -7.38 -0.28 -25.65
C THR A 330 -7.57 0.64 -24.46
N MET A 331 -6.48 0.92 -23.74
CA MET A 331 -6.41 1.83 -22.60
C MET A 331 -5.70 3.13 -22.97
N ARG A 332 -4.67 3.08 -23.84
CA ARG A 332 -3.99 4.24 -24.44
C ARG A 332 -3.73 3.99 -25.91
N SER A 333 -3.93 5.00 -26.74
CA SER A 333 -3.55 4.98 -28.15
C SER A 333 -2.97 6.34 -28.54
N GLN A 334 -1.79 6.32 -29.14
CA GLN A 334 -1.07 7.48 -29.69
C GLN A 334 -0.49 7.04 -31.02
N GLY A 335 -0.71 7.79 -32.09
CA GLY A 335 -0.33 7.36 -33.45
C GLY A 335 -1.04 6.06 -33.89
N ASP A 336 -0.36 5.24 -34.68
CA ASP A 336 -0.87 3.95 -35.16
C ASP A 336 0.17 2.84 -34.98
N ALA A 337 0.24 2.33 -33.77
CA ALA A 337 1.21 1.26 -33.40
C ALA A 337 0.96 -0.05 -34.18
N ALA A 338 -0.30 -0.38 -34.49
CA ALA A 338 -0.65 -1.60 -35.18
C ALA A 338 -0.17 -1.55 -36.64
N ASN A 339 -0.38 -0.44 -37.35
CA ASN A 339 0.10 -0.25 -38.71
C ASN A 339 1.63 -0.14 -38.77
N ALA A 340 2.26 0.53 -37.79
CA ALA A 340 3.72 0.58 -37.68
C ALA A 340 4.31 -0.83 -37.55
N TRP A 341 3.73 -1.68 -36.68
CA TRP A 341 4.12 -3.07 -36.54
C TRP A 341 3.91 -3.86 -37.82
N ALA A 342 2.74 -3.75 -38.45
CA ALA A 342 2.40 -4.54 -39.65
C ALA A 342 3.32 -4.24 -40.85
N LYS A 343 3.75 -2.98 -41.01
CA LYS A 343 4.60 -2.53 -42.12
C LYS A 343 6.10 -2.71 -41.86
N ALA A 344 6.52 -2.85 -40.60
CA ALA A 344 7.95 -2.95 -40.28
C ALA A 344 8.53 -4.26 -40.84
N PRO A 345 9.76 -4.25 -41.34
CA PRO A 345 10.51 -5.46 -41.62
C PRO A 345 10.62 -6.36 -40.38
N GLU A 346 10.67 -7.66 -40.57
CA GLU A 346 10.81 -8.61 -39.46
C GLU A 346 12.07 -8.32 -38.60
N ALA A 347 13.15 -7.91 -39.25
CA ALA A 347 14.39 -7.54 -38.59
C ALA A 347 14.28 -6.32 -37.66
N GLU A 348 13.26 -5.49 -37.81
CA GLU A 348 13.02 -4.32 -36.95
C GLU A 348 12.03 -4.61 -35.81
N ARG A 349 11.32 -5.73 -35.85
CA ARG A 349 10.35 -6.12 -34.84
C ARG A 349 11.01 -6.80 -33.65
N VAL A 350 10.60 -6.39 -32.46
CA VAL A 350 11.01 -7.00 -31.19
C VAL A 350 9.76 -7.34 -30.40
N ALA A 351 9.63 -8.55 -29.91
CA ALA A 351 8.51 -8.95 -29.05
C ALA A 351 9.01 -9.82 -27.91
N ALA A 352 8.42 -9.63 -26.72
CA ALA A 352 8.72 -10.42 -25.54
C ALA A 352 7.46 -10.60 -24.68
N GLU A 353 7.43 -11.68 -23.90
CA GLU A 353 6.39 -11.98 -22.92
C GLU A 353 7.03 -12.17 -21.55
N TYR A 354 6.44 -11.54 -20.53
CA TYR A 354 6.92 -11.59 -19.16
C TYR A 354 5.83 -12.16 -18.25
N TYR A 355 6.22 -12.98 -17.29
CA TYR A 355 5.31 -13.63 -16.37
C TYR A 355 5.63 -13.27 -14.91
N VAL A 356 4.60 -12.86 -14.16
CA VAL A 356 4.65 -12.66 -12.71
C VAL A 356 3.61 -13.57 -12.07
N PRO A 357 3.96 -14.42 -11.09
CA PRO A 357 3.02 -15.31 -10.41
C PRO A 357 2.13 -14.53 -9.43
N HIS A 358 1.13 -15.19 -8.86
CA HIS A 358 0.47 -14.71 -7.65
C HIS A 358 1.47 -14.62 -6.50
N LEU A 359 1.27 -13.60 -5.63
CA LEU A 359 2.09 -13.38 -4.45
C LEU A 359 1.18 -13.17 -3.22
N ALA A 360 1.59 -13.70 -2.07
CA ALA A 360 0.92 -13.48 -0.80
C ALA A 360 1.57 -12.33 -0.02
N HIS A 361 0.78 -11.60 0.76
CA HIS A 361 1.27 -10.52 1.62
C HIS A 361 2.20 -11.04 2.73
N ALA A 362 1.87 -12.19 3.32
CA ALA A 362 2.66 -12.91 4.30
C ALA A 362 3.28 -12.01 5.39
N SER A 363 2.49 -11.08 5.93
CA SER A 363 2.92 -10.19 7.02
C SER A 363 3.44 -11.00 8.21
N MET A 364 4.51 -10.53 8.90
CA MET A 364 5.06 -11.28 10.05
C MET A 364 4.01 -11.59 11.11
N GLU A 365 3.12 -10.65 11.40
CA GLU A 365 1.92 -10.89 12.18
C GLU A 365 0.75 -11.26 11.25
N PRO A 366 0.23 -12.50 11.26
CA PRO A 366 -0.98 -12.85 10.54
C PRO A 366 -2.20 -12.03 11.01
N PRO A 367 -3.30 -12.00 10.24
CA PRO A 367 -4.54 -11.32 10.66
C PRO A 367 -5.04 -11.77 12.02
N VAL A 368 -5.42 -10.81 12.87
CA VAL A 368 -5.90 -11.07 14.23
C VAL A 368 -6.84 -9.96 14.68
N ALA A 369 -7.93 -10.33 15.33
CA ALA A 369 -8.85 -9.38 15.95
C ALA A 369 -9.38 -9.92 17.28
N THR A 370 -9.54 -9.04 18.26
CA THR A 370 -10.24 -9.30 19.51
C THR A 370 -11.50 -8.49 19.54
N VAL A 371 -12.66 -9.13 19.75
CA VAL A 371 -13.99 -8.49 19.81
C VAL A 371 -14.66 -8.86 21.13
N GLN A 372 -15.19 -7.84 21.82
CA GLN A 372 -16.02 -8.00 23.00
C GLN A 372 -17.36 -7.31 22.76
N ILE A 373 -18.47 -8.03 22.97
CA ILE A 373 -19.83 -7.51 22.86
C ILE A 373 -20.40 -7.36 24.26
N LYS A 374 -20.99 -6.20 24.56
CA LYS A 374 -21.69 -5.93 25.81
C LYS A 374 -23.03 -5.26 25.48
N GLY A 375 -24.11 -6.03 25.64
CA GLY A 375 -25.45 -5.56 25.31
C GLY A 375 -25.53 -5.04 23.86
N ASN A 376 -25.78 -3.76 23.68
CA ASN A 376 -25.91 -3.10 22.38
C ASN A 376 -24.63 -2.35 21.93
N SER A 377 -23.45 -2.79 22.39
CA SER A 377 -22.17 -2.20 22.01
C SER A 377 -21.12 -3.27 21.73
N ALA A 378 -20.14 -2.92 20.90
CA ALA A 378 -18.98 -3.76 20.62
C ALA A 378 -17.68 -2.96 20.75
N GLU A 379 -16.69 -3.56 21.37
CA GLU A 379 -15.33 -3.03 21.41
C GLU A 379 -14.37 -3.99 20.71
N VAL A 380 -13.54 -3.45 19.81
CA VAL A 380 -12.64 -4.18 18.94
C VAL A 380 -11.21 -3.72 19.19
N TRP A 381 -10.28 -4.66 19.30
CA TRP A 381 -8.82 -4.42 19.32
C TRP A 381 -8.20 -5.16 18.16
N THR A 382 -7.59 -4.44 17.23
CA THR A 382 -7.09 -5.07 16.01
C THR A 382 -5.94 -4.29 15.38
N SER A 383 -5.05 -5.02 14.73
CA SER A 383 -3.97 -4.50 13.87
C SER A 383 -4.52 -4.32 12.45
N VAL A 384 -5.10 -3.16 12.16
CA VAL A 384 -5.84 -2.89 10.91
C VAL A 384 -5.37 -1.60 10.23
N GLN A 385 -5.25 -1.62 8.90
CA GLN A 385 -4.90 -0.44 8.10
C GLN A 385 -6.10 0.49 7.88
N ASN A 386 -7.32 -0.06 7.89
CA ASN A 386 -8.57 0.68 7.66
C ASN A 386 -9.54 0.50 8.84
N PRO A 387 -9.41 1.31 9.90
CA PRO A 387 -10.28 1.23 11.07
C PRO A 387 -11.75 1.50 10.77
N ALA A 388 -12.05 2.39 9.82
CA ALA A 388 -13.43 2.71 9.42
C ALA A 388 -14.12 1.52 8.76
N ALA A 389 -13.42 0.80 7.87
CA ALA A 389 -13.95 -0.42 7.26
C ALA A 389 -14.18 -1.51 8.31
N ALA A 390 -13.27 -1.67 9.28
CA ALA A 390 -13.47 -2.60 10.40
C ALA A 390 -14.69 -2.23 11.25
N LYS A 391 -14.83 -0.95 11.59
CA LYS A 391 -15.99 -0.42 12.33
C LYS A 391 -17.31 -0.71 11.59
N SER A 392 -17.34 -0.41 10.30
CA SER A 392 -18.52 -0.63 9.45
C SER A 392 -18.87 -2.12 9.31
N ALA A 393 -17.87 -2.99 9.13
CA ALA A 393 -18.08 -4.43 9.02
C ALA A 393 -18.70 -4.99 10.31
N VAL A 394 -18.14 -4.65 11.48
CA VAL A 394 -18.67 -5.08 12.78
C VAL A 394 -20.06 -4.53 13.04
N ALA A 395 -20.29 -3.24 12.78
CA ALA A 395 -21.62 -2.62 12.94
C ALA A 395 -22.69 -3.33 12.09
N ALA A 396 -22.39 -3.54 10.81
CA ALA A 396 -23.29 -4.24 9.89
C ALA A 396 -23.54 -5.70 10.33
N ARG A 397 -22.48 -6.44 10.69
CA ARG A 397 -22.56 -7.84 11.12
C ARG A 397 -23.40 -8.03 12.38
N LEU A 398 -23.19 -7.16 13.34
CA LEU A 398 -23.88 -7.23 14.63
C LEU A 398 -25.20 -6.48 14.65
N LYS A 399 -25.59 -5.79 13.58
CA LYS A 399 -26.75 -4.91 13.46
C LYS A 399 -26.73 -3.82 14.56
N LEU A 400 -25.58 -3.22 14.77
CA LEU A 400 -25.38 -2.12 15.71
C LEU A 400 -25.29 -0.80 14.95
N GLU A 401 -25.63 0.29 15.63
CA GLU A 401 -25.29 1.63 15.15
C GLU A 401 -23.77 1.81 15.17
N PRO A 402 -23.16 2.42 14.15
CA PRO A 402 -21.70 2.63 14.12
C PRO A 402 -21.14 3.36 15.36
N ALA A 403 -21.93 4.24 15.98
CA ALA A 403 -21.55 4.93 17.22
C ALA A 403 -21.37 3.96 18.41
N ASN A 404 -22.01 2.79 18.37
CA ASN A 404 -21.90 1.76 19.41
C ASN A 404 -20.75 0.77 19.15
N VAL A 405 -19.94 1.00 18.12
CA VAL A 405 -18.75 0.18 17.81
C VAL A 405 -17.50 1.03 17.99
N LYS A 406 -16.66 0.66 18.96
CA LYS A 406 -15.34 1.26 19.19
C LYS A 406 -14.24 0.37 18.65
N VAL A 407 -13.36 0.93 17.82
CA VAL A 407 -12.19 0.21 17.27
C VAL A 407 -10.92 0.81 17.88
N ASN A 408 -10.21 0.01 18.67
CA ASN A 408 -8.88 0.33 19.19
C ASN A 408 -7.85 -0.17 18.18
N VAL A 409 -7.11 0.76 17.58
CA VAL A 409 -6.09 0.48 16.55
C VAL A 409 -4.77 0.16 17.24
N LEU A 410 -4.26 -1.05 17.00
CA LEU A 410 -2.99 -1.52 17.55
C LEU A 410 -1.86 -1.39 16.53
N LEU A 411 -0.60 -1.54 16.96
CA LEU A 411 0.53 -1.66 16.05
C LEU A 411 0.35 -2.88 15.15
N LEU A 412 0.71 -2.74 13.88
CA LEU A 412 0.65 -3.82 12.90
C LEU A 412 2.04 -4.45 12.72
N GLY A 413 2.15 -5.76 12.90
CA GLY A 413 3.33 -6.52 12.53
C GLY A 413 3.44 -6.73 11.02
N GLY A 414 3.35 -5.62 10.25
CA GLY A 414 3.23 -5.58 8.81
C GLY A 414 1.78 -5.60 8.32
N GLY A 415 1.58 -5.26 7.06
CA GLY A 415 0.26 -5.24 6.43
C GLY A 415 0.35 -5.38 4.92
N PHE A 416 1.16 -4.55 4.28
CA PHE A 416 1.45 -4.52 2.84
C PHE A 416 0.21 -4.41 1.94
N GLY A 417 -0.95 -4.04 2.51
CA GLY A 417 -2.25 -4.02 1.85
C GLY A 417 -3.24 -5.07 2.39
N ARG A 418 -2.80 -6.18 3.00
CA ARG A 418 -3.67 -7.24 3.52
C ARG A 418 -4.63 -6.75 4.60
N LYS A 419 -4.11 -6.01 5.56
CA LYS A 419 -4.88 -5.60 6.74
C LYS A 419 -5.78 -4.37 6.52
N SER A 420 -5.94 -3.91 5.27
CA SER A 420 -6.99 -2.96 4.89
C SER A 420 -8.35 -3.64 4.65
N LYS A 421 -8.38 -4.97 4.55
CA LYS A 421 -9.58 -5.80 4.36
C LYS A 421 -9.97 -6.39 5.71
N PRO A 422 -11.16 -6.03 6.28
CA PRO A 422 -11.56 -6.42 7.63
C PRO A 422 -12.26 -7.77 7.72
N ASP A 423 -12.11 -8.67 6.76
CA ASP A 423 -12.72 -10.00 6.76
C ASP A 423 -12.46 -10.79 8.06
N PHE A 424 -11.25 -10.74 8.58
CA PHE A 424 -10.86 -11.37 9.85
C PHE A 424 -11.48 -10.70 11.08
N VAL A 425 -11.79 -9.39 11.01
CA VAL A 425 -12.48 -8.66 12.08
C VAL A 425 -13.96 -9.04 12.08
N ASP A 426 -14.56 -9.19 10.89
CA ASP A 426 -15.94 -9.64 10.73
C ASP A 426 -16.12 -11.09 11.22
N GLU A 427 -15.18 -12.01 10.91
CA GLU A 427 -15.15 -13.36 11.50
C GLU A 427 -15.15 -13.33 13.04
N ALA A 428 -14.30 -12.48 13.62
CA ALA A 428 -14.21 -12.33 15.08
C ALA A 428 -15.53 -11.84 15.68
N ALA A 429 -16.24 -10.93 15.01
CA ALA A 429 -17.55 -10.43 15.43
C ALA A 429 -18.63 -11.53 15.39
N ILE A 430 -18.61 -12.37 14.35
CA ILE A 430 -19.53 -13.53 14.25
C ILE A 430 -19.32 -14.48 15.44
N VAL A 431 -18.07 -14.83 15.71
CA VAL A 431 -17.74 -15.76 16.80
C VAL A 431 -18.05 -15.14 18.18
N ALA A 432 -17.76 -13.85 18.37
CA ALA A 432 -18.07 -13.14 19.60
C ALA A 432 -19.59 -13.11 19.89
N ARG A 433 -20.42 -12.95 18.86
CA ARG A 433 -21.89 -12.99 18.99
C ARG A 433 -22.41 -14.36 19.46
N ALA A 434 -21.69 -15.43 19.15
CA ALA A 434 -22.06 -16.79 19.56
C ALA A 434 -21.62 -17.12 20.98
N MET A 435 -20.84 -16.27 21.66
CA MET A 435 -20.39 -16.46 23.04
C MET A 435 -21.31 -15.73 24.03
N PRO A 436 -21.25 -16.05 25.34
CA PRO A 436 -21.95 -15.28 26.36
C PRO A 436 -21.59 -13.81 26.32
N ASP A 437 -22.57 -12.94 26.62
CA ASP A 437 -22.39 -11.49 26.66
C ASP A 437 -21.20 -11.10 27.54
N GLY A 438 -20.38 -10.14 27.08
CA GLY A 438 -19.18 -9.68 27.78
C GLY A 438 -17.95 -10.57 27.59
N THR A 439 -18.03 -11.73 26.91
CA THR A 439 -16.86 -12.59 26.66
C THR A 439 -15.97 -12.01 25.56
N PRO A 440 -14.70 -11.64 25.82
CA PRO A 440 -13.80 -11.24 24.76
C PRO A 440 -13.36 -12.46 23.93
N VAL A 441 -13.44 -12.36 22.62
CA VAL A 441 -13.01 -13.40 21.68
C VAL A 441 -11.84 -12.90 20.86
N LYS A 442 -10.69 -13.55 20.96
CA LYS A 442 -9.54 -13.34 20.06
C LYS A 442 -9.57 -14.37 18.94
N LEU A 443 -9.83 -13.93 17.72
CA LEU A 443 -9.73 -14.76 16.53
C LEU A 443 -8.34 -14.58 15.90
N VAL A 444 -7.65 -15.71 15.70
CA VAL A 444 -6.26 -15.75 15.20
C VAL A 444 -6.25 -16.52 13.90
N TRP A 445 -5.69 -15.92 12.86
CA TRP A 445 -5.27 -16.64 11.66
C TRP A 445 -3.90 -17.26 11.89
N THR A 446 -3.72 -18.52 11.50
CA THR A 446 -2.38 -19.12 11.44
C THR A 446 -1.65 -18.61 10.20
N ARG A 447 -0.35 -18.90 10.06
CA ARG A 447 0.38 -18.57 8.84
C ARG A 447 -0.20 -19.26 7.62
N GLU A 448 -0.62 -20.51 7.79
CA GLU A 448 -1.30 -21.29 6.75
C GLU A 448 -2.61 -20.63 6.33
N ASP A 449 -3.41 -20.14 7.30
CA ASP A 449 -4.65 -19.41 7.01
C ASP A 449 -4.37 -18.13 6.20
N ASP A 450 -3.33 -17.38 6.60
CA ASP A 450 -2.93 -16.13 5.96
C ASP A 450 -2.50 -16.32 4.50
N ILE A 451 -1.74 -17.37 4.22
CA ILE A 451 -1.27 -17.67 2.86
C ILE A 451 -2.37 -18.29 2.00
N HIS A 452 -3.13 -19.26 2.53
CA HIS A 452 -4.18 -19.95 1.78
C HIS A 452 -5.37 -19.06 1.42
N HIS A 453 -5.67 -18.08 2.28
CA HIS A 453 -6.89 -17.28 2.17
C HIS A 453 -6.60 -15.78 2.04
N ASP A 454 -5.48 -15.44 1.42
CA ASP A 454 -5.08 -14.05 1.18
C ASP A 454 -5.93 -13.37 0.08
N TYR A 455 -5.81 -12.07 -0.03
CA TYR A 455 -6.15 -11.27 -1.21
C TYR A 455 -4.87 -11.10 -2.03
N LEU A 456 -4.59 -12.06 -2.89
CA LEU A 456 -3.31 -12.19 -3.56
C LEU A 456 -2.99 -11.01 -4.49
N HIS A 457 -1.70 -10.74 -4.68
CA HIS A 457 -1.26 -9.97 -5.85
C HIS A 457 -1.65 -10.71 -7.12
N THR A 458 -2.04 -9.98 -8.16
CA THR A 458 -2.49 -10.57 -9.42
C THR A 458 -1.36 -11.34 -10.11
N VAL A 459 -1.69 -12.51 -10.67
CA VAL A 459 -0.85 -13.17 -11.67
C VAL A 459 -0.97 -12.42 -12.99
N SER A 460 0.11 -12.30 -13.76
CA SER A 460 0.05 -11.64 -15.05
C SER A 460 0.96 -12.23 -16.11
N VAL A 461 0.56 -12.07 -17.37
CA VAL A 461 1.42 -12.15 -18.54
C VAL A 461 1.39 -10.80 -19.24
N GLU A 462 2.56 -10.19 -19.36
CA GLU A 462 2.76 -8.92 -20.03
C GLU A 462 3.41 -9.16 -21.39
N ARG A 463 2.72 -8.80 -22.48
CA ARG A 463 3.27 -8.85 -23.83
C ARG A 463 3.67 -7.47 -24.28
N LEU A 464 4.95 -7.33 -24.68
CA LEU A 464 5.48 -6.12 -25.26
C LEU A 464 5.93 -6.36 -26.68
N GLU A 465 5.67 -5.36 -27.55
CA GLU A 465 6.11 -5.31 -28.93
C GLU A 465 6.68 -3.93 -29.23
N ALA A 466 7.77 -3.87 -29.96
CA ALA A 466 8.36 -2.64 -30.44
C ALA A 466 8.87 -2.77 -31.86
N VAL A 467 8.79 -1.67 -32.60
CA VAL A 467 9.50 -1.49 -33.88
C VAL A 467 10.69 -0.58 -33.60
N MET A 468 11.88 -1.04 -33.99
CA MET A 468 13.12 -0.29 -33.84
C MET A 468 13.75 -0.11 -35.23
N ASP A 469 14.02 1.15 -35.61
CA ASP A 469 14.67 1.45 -36.87
C ASP A 469 16.18 1.12 -36.87
N ALA A 470 16.81 1.25 -38.04
CA ALA A 470 18.23 0.96 -38.22
C ALA A 470 19.17 1.88 -37.39
N GLN A 471 18.66 3.00 -36.87
CA GLN A 471 19.38 3.92 -35.98
C GLN A 471 19.19 3.56 -34.50
N GLY A 472 18.44 2.50 -34.20
CA GLY A 472 18.13 2.06 -32.87
C GLY A 472 17.12 2.96 -32.16
N GLN A 473 16.27 3.69 -32.89
CA GLN A 473 15.20 4.49 -32.33
C GLN A 473 13.89 3.69 -32.29
N VAL A 474 13.15 3.77 -31.19
CA VAL A 474 11.87 3.07 -31.04
C VAL A 474 10.78 3.86 -31.72
N GLN A 475 10.18 3.28 -32.78
CA GLN A 475 9.14 3.88 -33.61
C GLN A 475 7.74 3.49 -33.18
N SER A 476 7.61 2.32 -32.50
CA SER A 476 6.31 1.81 -32.06
C SER A 476 6.48 1.01 -30.77
N TRP A 477 5.45 1.06 -29.92
CA TRP A 477 5.38 0.32 -28.65
C TRP A 477 3.96 -0.19 -28.41
N LEU A 478 3.83 -1.48 -28.16
CA LEU A 478 2.63 -2.07 -27.59
C LEU A 478 2.97 -2.65 -26.21
N HIS A 479 2.12 -2.38 -25.22
CA HIS A 479 2.11 -3.09 -23.94
C HIS A 479 0.71 -3.66 -23.72
N ARG A 480 0.57 -4.98 -23.69
CA ARG A 480 -0.69 -5.68 -23.42
C ARG A 480 -0.57 -6.51 -22.17
N SER A 481 -1.39 -6.19 -21.17
CA SER A 481 -1.46 -6.91 -19.90
C SER A 481 -2.61 -7.91 -19.90
N ALA A 482 -2.33 -9.16 -19.62
CA ALA A 482 -3.31 -10.21 -19.35
C ALA A 482 -3.24 -10.58 -17.87
N ALA A 483 -4.11 -9.97 -17.07
CA ALA A 483 -4.14 -10.13 -15.60
C ALA A 483 -5.58 -10.00 -15.08
N PRO A 484 -5.97 -10.83 -14.09
CA PRO A 484 -7.22 -10.61 -13.36
C PRO A 484 -7.23 -9.26 -12.67
N THR A 485 -8.40 -8.61 -12.64
CA THR A 485 -8.57 -7.28 -12.05
C THR A 485 -8.99 -7.33 -10.58
N ILE A 486 -8.55 -6.37 -9.79
CA ILE A 486 -9.03 -6.11 -8.41
C ILE A 486 -10.55 -5.80 -8.41
N ALA A 487 -11.10 -5.23 -9.49
CA ALA A 487 -12.53 -4.96 -9.60
C ALA A 487 -13.38 -6.24 -9.46
N SER A 488 -12.82 -7.44 -9.67
CA SER A 488 -13.48 -8.73 -9.43
C SER A 488 -13.90 -8.95 -7.98
N LEU A 489 -13.30 -8.22 -7.03
CA LEU A 489 -13.73 -8.22 -5.63
C LEU A 489 -15.14 -7.61 -5.45
N PHE A 490 -15.50 -6.65 -6.28
CA PHE A 490 -16.74 -5.85 -6.09
C PHE A 490 -17.80 -6.12 -7.13
N ALA A 491 -17.41 -6.63 -8.29
CA ALA A 491 -18.31 -6.94 -9.39
C ALA A 491 -18.05 -8.36 -9.89
N GLN A 492 -19.03 -9.24 -9.68
CA GLN A 492 -18.95 -10.61 -10.14
C GLN A 492 -18.81 -10.66 -11.67
N GLY A 493 -17.81 -11.40 -12.15
CA GLY A 493 -17.51 -11.51 -13.58
C GLY A 493 -16.78 -10.29 -14.17
N ALA A 494 -16.29 -9.34 -13.37
CA ALA A 494 -15.40 -8.29 -13.86
C ALA A 494 -14.11 -8.88 -14.40
N LYS A 495 -13.74 -8.46 -15.62
CA LYS A 495 -12.58 -8.97 -16.37
C LYS A 495 -11.71 -7.81 -16.83
N GLY A 496 -10.41 -8.10 -16.97
CA GLY A 496 -9.43 -7.13 -17.46
C GLY A 496 -9.17 -5.97 -16.50
N GLN A 497 -7.95 -5.50 -16.48
CA GLN A 497 -7.53 -4.40 -15.62
C GLN A 497 -8.30 -3.12 -15.92
N GLN A 498 -8.62 -2.37 -14.87
CA GLN A 498 -9.29 -1.08 -14.94
C GLN A 498 -8.26 0.06 -15.14
N MET A 499 -8.75 1.28 -15.37
CA MET A 499 -7.91 2.47 -15.58
C MET A 499 -6.88 2.64 -14.44
N PHE A 500 -7.30 2.49 -13.18
CA PHE A 500 -6.40 2.67 -12.04
C PHE A 500 -5.28 1.63 -11.96
N GLU A 501 -5.50 0.40 -12.49
CA GLU A 501 -4.46 -0.64 -12.58
C GLU A 501 -3.54 -0.38 -13.78
N SER A 502 -4.12 -0.06 -14.95
CA SER A 502 -3.35 0.21 -16.17
C SER A 502 -2.52 1.50 -16.08
N ALA A 503 -2.96 2.49 -15.29
CA ALA A 503 -2.22 3.72 -15.03
C ALA A 503 -1.03 3.55 -14.08
N MET A 504 -0.82 2.33 -13.58
CA MET A 504 0.35 1.97 -12.77
C MET A 504 1.45 1.38 -13.66
N SER A 505 2.30 2.23 -14.23
CA SER A 505 3.49 1.90 -15.04
C SER A 505 3.22 1.30 -16.43
N ALA A 506 1.97 1.20 -16.90
CA ALA A 506 1.69 0.81 -18.28
C ALA A 506 1.23 1.99 -19.14
N ILE A 507 0.23 2.76 -18.72
CA ILE A 507 -0.27 3.92 -19.49
C ILE A 507 0.65 5.13 -19.34
N ASN A 508 1.12 5.42 -18.12
CA ASN A 508 1.86 6.62 -17.75
C ASN A 508 3.36 6.56 -18.10
N MET A 509 3.67 6.06 -19.31
CA MET A 509 5.03 6.00 -19.84
C MET A 509 5.38 7.32 -20.54
N PRO A 510 6.45 8.02 -20.12
CA PRO A 510 6.83 9.33 -20.64
C PRO A 510 7.71 9.28 -21.89
N TYR A 511 7.80 8.13 -22.56
CA TYR A 511 8.76 7.87 -23.61
C TYR A 511 8.44 8.63 -24.90
N ARG A 512 9.47 9.07 -25.61
CA ARG A 512 9.37 9.75 -26.90
C ARG A 512 9.20 8.75 -28.05
N ILE A 513 8.09 8.03 -28.01
CA ILE A 513 7.73 7.04 -29.03
C ILE A 513 6.54 7.57 -29.84
N PRO A 514 6.65 7.62 -31.21
CA PRO A 514 5.57 8.17 -32.03
C PRO A 514 4.26 7.40 -31.94
N ASN A 515 4.36 6.08 -31.88
CA ASN A 515 3.20 5.19 -31.93
C ASN A 515 3.16 4.33 -30.66
N VAL A 516 2.18 4.57 -29.78
CA VAL A 516 2.04 3.86 -28.50
C VAL A 516 0.65 3.26 -28.40
N ARG A 517 0.56 2.01 -27.99
CA ARG A 517 -0.67 1.34 -27.66
C ARG A 517 -0.53 0.55 -26.37
N VAL A 518 -1.48 0.76 -25.45
CA VAL A 518 -1.60 -0.01 -24.22
C VAL A 518 -2.95 -0.69 -24.20
N GLU A 519 -2.96 -1.98 -23.92
CA GLU A 519 -4.16 -2.81 -23.91
C GLU A 519 -4.25 -3.68 -22.66
N THR A 520 -5.48 -4.03 -22.27
CA THR A 520 -5.77 -5.03 -21.25
C THR A 520 -6.60 -6.16 -21.84
N ALA A 521 -6.21 -7.40 -21.57
CA ALA A 521 -6.96 -8.58 -21.98
C ALA A 521 -8.03 -8.92 -20.94
N GLU A 522 -9.17 -9.43 -21.39
CA GLU A 522 -10.26 -9.86 -20.52
C GLU A 522 -10.03 -11.30 -20.04
N VAL A 523 -9.68 -11.45 -18.77
CA VAL A 523 -9.45 -12.74 -18.11
C VAL A 523 -10.19 -12.84 -16.78
N ASP A 524 -10.58 -14.04 -16.38
CA ASP A 524 -11.35 -14.30 -15.16
C ASP A 524 -10.45 -14.32 -13.92
N ALA A 525 -10.97 -13.87 -12.78
CA ALA A 525 -10.35 -14.04 -11.48
C ALA A 525 -10.88 -15.33 -10.82
N HIS A 526 -9.98 -16.25 -10.46
CA HIS A 526 -10.28 -17.49 -9.75
C HIS A 526 -9.87 -17.46 -8.28
N ALA A 527 -9.17 -16.38 -7.85
CA ALA A 527 -8.76 -16.11 -6.50
C ALA A 527 -9.19 -14.68 -6.10
N ARG A 528 -9.11 -14.35 -4.83
CA ARG A 528 -9.31 -12.97 -4.38
C ARG A 528 -8.07 -12.15 -4.78
N ILE A 529 -8.25 -11.18 -5.65
CA ILE A 529 -7.17 -10.28 -6.09
C ILE A 529 -7.24 -8.99 -5.30
N GLY A 530 -6.16 -8.60 -4.61
CA GLY A 530 -6.16 -7.44 -3.75
C GLY A 530 -5.02 -6.46 -4.01
N TRP A 531 -4.98 -5.43 -3.17
CA TRP A 531 -3.89 -4.44 -3.19
C TRP A 531 -2.71 -4.98 -2.40
N PHE A 532 -1.69 -5.42 -3.10
CA PHE A 532 -0.38 -5.73 -2.56
C PHE A 532 0.52 -4.49 -2.72
N ARG A 533 1.48 -4.25 -1.84
CA ARG A 533 2.40 -3.11 -1.90
C ARG A 533 2.91 -2.87 -3.31
N SER A 534 2.61 -1.72 -3.91
CA SER A 534 2.89 -1.28 -5.28
C SER A 534 1.93 -1.78 -6.37
N VAL A 535 1.01 -2.69 -6.08
CA VAL A 535 -0.09 -3.13 -6.95
C VAL A 535 0.40 -3.48 -8.38
N ALA A 536 -0.30 -3.02 -9.40
CA ALA A 536 0.02 -3.32 -10.81
C ALA A 536 1.35 -2.70 -11.30
N ASN A 537 1.97 -1.78 -10.52
CA ASN A 537 3.32 -1.33 -10.87
C ASN A 537 4.35 -2.48 -10.89
N ILE A 538 4.15 -3.56 -10.11
CA ILE A 538 5.09 -4.69 -10.07
C ILE A 538 5.21 -5.38 -11.42
N PRO A 539 4.14 -5.97 -12.01
CA PRO A 539 4.25 -6.65 -13.29
C PRO A 539 4.54 -5.70 -14.45
N HIS A 540 3.92 -4.53 -14.47
CA HIS A 540 4.09 -3.58 -15.57
C HIS A 540 5.52 -3.02 -15.62
N ALA A 541 6.09 -2.60 -14.47
CA ALA A 541 7.47 -2.13 -14.43
C ALA A 541 8.46 -3.27 -14.71
N PHE A 542 8.21 -4.49 -14.20
CA PHE A 542 9.05 -5.64 -14.50
C PHE A 542 9.17 -5.85 -16.02
N ALA A 543 8.04 -5.94 -16.70
CA ALA A 543 8.02 -6.15 -18.14
C ALA A 543 8.62 -4.98 -18.92
N ALA A 544 8.17 -3.74 -18.65
CA ALA A 544 8.61 -2.56 -19.39
C ALA A 544 10.11 -2.30 -19.23
N GLN A 545 10.65 -2.43 -18.01
CA GLN A 545 12.05 -2.12 -17.74
C GLN A 545 13.02 -3.22 -18.22
N CYS A 546 12.61 -4.50 -18.17
CA CYS A 546 13.37 -5.56 -18.82
C CYS A 546 13.37 -5.38 -20.36
N PHE A 547 12.22 -5.01 -20.94
CA PHE A 547 12.12 -4.83 -22.38
C PHE A 547 12.92 -3.62 -22.88
N ILE A 548 12.95 -2.52 -22.12
CA ILE A 548 13.81 -1.34 -22.43
C ILE A 548 15.30 -1.76 -22.47
N ASP A 549 15.74 -2.57 -21.52
CA ASP A 549 17.12 -3.10 -21.51
C ASP A 549 17.39 -4.03 -22.70
N GLU A 550 16.41 -4.85 -23.10
CA GLU A 550 16.51 -5.67 -24.31
C GLU A 550 16.65 -4.82 -25.58
N LEU A 551 15.89 -3.72 -25.67
CA LEU A 551 15.98 -2.78 -26.79
C LEU A 551 17.31 -2.02 -26.80
N ALA A 552 17.82 -1.61 -25.62
CA ALA A 552 19.15 -0.97 -25.48
C ALA A 552 20.25 -1.89 -26.00
N HIS A 553 20.24 -3.15 -25.58
CA HIS A 553 21.20 -4.15 -26.01
C HIS A 553 21.13 -4.39 -27.53
N ARG A 554 19.91 -4.50 -28.09
CA ARG A 554 19.69 -4.65 -29.53
C ARG A 554 20.22 -3.43 -30.32
N ALA A 555 20.09 -2.23 -29.76
CA ALA A 555 20.63 -1.01 -30.35
C ALA A 555 22.16 -0.88 -30.21
N GLY A 556 22.81 -1.80 -29.48
CA GLY A 556 24.22 -1.68 -29.14
C GLY A 556 24.55 -0.48 -28.27
N LYS A 557 23.56 0.02 -27.51
CA LYS A 557 23.69 1.21 -26.64
C LYS A 557 23.81 0.80 -25.17
N ASP A 558 24.50 1.64 -24.39
CA ASP A 558 24.48 1.54 -22.93
C ASP A 558 23.06 1.71 -22.40
N PRO A 559 22.58 0.85 -21.48
CA PRO A 559 21.20 0.91 -20.97
C PRO A 559 20.82 2.24 -20.32
N GLN A 560 21.73 2.90 -19.57
CA GLN A 560 21.48 4.21 -19.00
C GLN A 560 21.33 5.27 -20.11
N ALA A 561 22.24 5.30 -21.05
CA ALA A 561 22.20 6.24 -22.16
C ALA A 561 20.95 6.05 -23.03
N PHE A 562 20.56 4.79 -23.31
CA PHE A 562 19.35 4.46 -24.05
C PHE A 562 18.09 4.91 -23.32
N ALA A 563 17.99 4.64 -22.00
CA ALA A 563 16.86 5.08 -21.19
C ALA A 563 16.70 6.60 -21.17
N LEU A 564 17.80 7.34 -21.00
CA LEU A 564 17.79 8.81 -21.00
C LEU A 564 17.42 9.38 -22.37
N ASP A 565 17.85 8.74 -23.47
CA ASP A 565 17.47 9.09 -24.85
C ASP A 565 15.99 8.85 -25.10
N LEU A 566 15.46 7.69 -24.67
CA LEU A 566 14.06 7.31 -24.79
C LEU A 566 13.12 8.26 -24.01
N ILE A 567 13.51 8.69 -22.82
CA ILE A 567 12.80 9.67 -22.01
C ILE A 567 12.87 11.06 -22.66
N GLY A 568 14.03 11.41 -23.21
CA GLY A 568 14.32 12.71 -23.82
C GLY A 568 14.63 13.81 -22.79
N PRO A 569 14.63 15.10 -23.19
CA PRO A 569 14.96 16.21 -22.31
C PRO A 569 13.94 16.38 -21.18
N ALA A 570 14.35 17.10 -20.14
CA ALA A 570 13.49 17.46 -19.01
C ALA A 570 12.27 18.25 -19.49
N ARG A 571 11.08 17.79 -19.12
CA ARG A 571 9.79 18.43 -19.39
C ARG A 571 8.73 17.95 -18.42
N GLN A 572 7.70 18.78 -18.22
CA GLN A 572 6.47 18.38 -17.55
C GLN A 572 5.47 17.88 -18.57
N ILE A 573 4.73 16.83 -18.23
CA ILE A 573 3.72 16.20 -19.07
C ILE A 573 2.43 16.15 -18.26
N ASP A 574 1.32 16.64 -18.85
CA ASP A 574 0.00 16.40 -18.30
C ASP A 574 -0.32 14.89 -18.42
N PRO A 575 -0.59 14.18 -17.32
CA PRO A 575 -0.96 12.76 -17.34
C PRO A 575 -2.10 12.44 -18.30
N ALA A 576 -3.07 13.35 -18.48
CA ALA A 576 -4.19 13.16 -19.39
C ALA A 576 -3.75 13.00 -20.86
N THR A 577 -2.63 13.60 -21.28
CA THR A 577 -2.07 13.42 -22.63
C THR A 577 -1.51 11.99 -22.84
N MET A 578 -1.26 11.27 -21.77
CA MET A 578 -0.90 9.85 -21.77
C MET A 578 -2.11 8.94 -21.51
N ALA A 579 -3.34 9.47 -21.59
CA ALA A 579 -4.59 8.80 -21.24
C ALA A 579 -4.68 8.38 -19.76
N ASP A 580 -3.81 8.86 -18.88
CA ASP A 580 -3.90 8.65 -17.44
C ASP A 580 -4.90 9.64 -16.82
N THR A 581 -6.17 9.23 -16.82
CA THR A 581 -7.27 10.00 -16.23
C THR A 581 -7.41 9.76 -14.71
N TRP A 582 -6.64 8.85 -14.16
CA TRP A 582 -6.66 8.51 -12.75
C TRP A 582 -5.61 9.28 -11.92
N ASN A 583 -4.37 9.35 -12.42
CA ASN A 583 -3.24 10.05 -11.78
C ASN A 583 -3.20 9.83 -10.25
N TYR A 584 -3.42 8.60 -9.78
CA TYR A 584 -3.51 8.27 -8.34
C TYR A 584 -4.50 9.13 -7.54
N THR A 585 -5.55 9.64 -8.18
CA THR A 585 -6.54 10.61 -7.67
C THR A 585 -5.98 12.00 -7.35
N GLU A 586 -4.78 12.33 -7.80
CA GLU A 586 -4.17 13.65 -7.62
C GLU A 586 -4.45 14.60 -8.80
N SER A 587 -4.45 15.91 -8.52
CA SER A 587 -4.59 16.94 -9.57
C SER A 587 -3.42 16.89 -10.54
N PRO A 588 -3.65 16.80 -11.85
CA PRO A 588 -2.59 16.87 -12.85
C PRO A 588 -1.78 18.18 -12.80
N GLU A 589 -2.42 19.28 -12.42
CA GLU A 589 -1.77 20.59 -12.30
C GLU A 589 -0.78 20.60 -11.13
N ARG A 590 -1.15 19.96 -10.00
CA ARG A 590 -0.30 19.87 -8.82
C ARG A 590 0.77 18.80 -8.97
N TYR A 591 0.46 17.71 -9.69
CA TYR A 591 1.33 16.56 -9.91
C TYR A 591 1.45 16.23 -11.40
N PRO A 592 2.04 17.12 -12.22
CA PRO A 592 2.39 16.76 -13.59
C PRO A 592 3.47 15.67 -13.56
N TYR A 593 3.55 14.87 -14.62
CA TYR A 593 4.67 13.96 -14.77
C TYR A 593 5.93 14.74 -15.17
N ASP A 594 6.98 14.68 -14.37
CA ASP A 594 8.23 15.43 -14.58
C ASP A 594 9.36 14.49 -15.01
N THR A 595 9.76 14.58 -16.29
CA THR A 595 10.84 13.74 -16.84
C THR A 595 12.22 14.16 -16.34
N GLY A 596 12.39 15.40 -15.89
CA GLY A 596 13.65 15.88 -15.29
C GLY A 596 13.91 15.17 -13.95
N ARG A 597 12.89 15.03 -13.12
CA ARG A 597 12.97 14.27 -11.86
C ARG A 597 13.27 12.80 -12.11
N LEU A 598 12.61 12.18 -13.12
CA LEU A 598 12.91 10.79 -13.49
C LEU A 598 14.35 10.61 -13.96
N ARG A 599 14.87 11.51 -14.78
CA ARG A 599 16.29 11.51 -15.21
C ARG A 599 17.22 11.63 -14.01
N GLY A 600 16.92 12.54 -13.08
CA GLY A 600 17.72 12.77 -11.87
C GLY A 600 17.90 11.52 -11.00
N VAL A 601 16.84 10.73 -10.81
CA VAL A 601 16.95 9.47 -10.04
C VAL A 601 17.74 8.40 -10.79
N ILE A 602 17.60 8.30 -12.13
CA ILE A 602 18.40 7.38 -12.95
C ILE A 602 19.89 7.71 -12.82
N GLU A 603 20.24 8.97 -13.02
CA GLU A 603 21.63 9.45 -12.94
C GLU A 603 22.21 9.26 -11.53
N ALA A 604 21.43 9.52 -10.48
CA ALA A 604 21.85 9.34 -9.09
C ALA A 604 22.10 7.87 -8.73
N ALA A 605 21.19 6.95 -9.11
CA ALA A 605 21.36 5.52 -8.86
C ALA A 605 22.58 4.96 -9.61
N CYS A 606 22.74 5.32 -10.89
CA CYS A 606 23.88 4.91 -11.71
C CYS A 606 25.21 5.45 -11.15
N LYS A 607 25.26 6.72 -10.75
CA LYS A 607 26.43 7.32 -10.11
C LYS A 607 26.78 6.61 -8.80
N GLY A 608 25.78 6.33 -7.96
CA GLY A 608 25.97 5.63 -6.70
C GLY A 608 26.54 4.22 -6.86
N ALA A 609 26.07 3.48 -7.85
CA ALA A 609 26.55 2.15 -8.20
C ALA A 609 27.90 2.15 -8.92
N GLY A 610 28.41 3.31 -9.37
CA GLY A 610 29.58 3.40 -10.23
C GLY A 610 29.34 2.75 -11.60
N TRP A 611 28.22 3.10 -12.26
CA TRP A 611 27.84 2.59 -13.58
C TRP A 611 28.98 2.77 -14.58
N GLY A 612 29.24 1.76 -15.41
CA GLY A 612 30.34 1.76 -16.38
C GLY A 612 31.71 1.34 -15.84
N ARG A 613 31.84 1.06 -14.52
CA ARG A 613 33.07 0.51 -13.94
C ARG A 613 33.35 -0.92 -14.42
N THR A 614 34.59 -1.32 -14.45
CA THR A 614 34.98 -2.70 -14.74
C THR A 614 34.55 -3.62 -13.59
N LEU A 615 33.88 -4.71 -13.93
CA LEU A 615 33.39 -5.70 -12.98
C LEU A 615 34.19 -7.00 -13.04
N PRO A 616 34.27 -7.77 -11.94
CA PRO A 616 34.80 -9.13 -11.98
C PRO A 616 34.00 -10.02 -12.95
N LYS A 617 34.62 -11.11 -13.42
CA LYS A 617 33.92 -12.12 -14.24
C LYS A 617 32.71 -12.68 -13.49
N GLY A 618 31.61 -12.84 -14.18
CA GLY A 618 30.35 -13.32 -13.62
C GLY A 618 29.56 -12.25 -12.85
N HIS A 619 30.05 -11.03 -12.74
CA HIS A 619 29.28 -9.91 -12.18
C HIS A 619 28.57 -9.12 -13.29
N GLY A 620 27.44 -8.52 -12.93
CA GLY A 620 26.68 -7.63 -13.80
C GLY A 620 25.96 -6.53 -13.03
N LEU A 621 25.82 -5.36 -13.65
CA LEU A 621 24.96 -4.27 -13.18
C LEU A 621 23.70 -4.22 -14.04
N GLY A 622 22.56 -4.02 -13.41
CA GLY A 622 21.28 -3.83 -14.11
C GLY A 622 20.53 -2.65 -13.55
N LEU A 623 20.01 -1.82 -14.45
CA LEU A 623 19.24 -0.61 -14.15
C LEU A 623 17.76 -0.84 -14.39
N ALA A 624 16.92 -0.27 -13.54
CA ALA A 624 15.49 -0.06 -13.79
C ALA A 624 14.98 1.17 -13.05
N PHE A 625 13.88 1.74 -13.51
CA PHE A 625 13.29 2.94 -12.95
C PHE A 625 11.77 2.91 -13.03
N CYS A 626 11.10 3.69 -12.16
CA CYS A 626 9.65 3.72 -12.09
C CYS A 626 9.15 5.05 -11.55
N TYR A 627 8.00 5.50 -12.06
CA TYR A 627 7.17 6.53 -11.44
C TYR A 627 5.94 5.87 -10.86
N SER A 628 5.73 6.06 -9.59
CA SER A 628 4.53 5.54 -8.91
C SER A 628 4.21 6.34 -7.65
N PHE A 629 2.93 6.45 -7.33
CA PHE A 629 2.45 7.16 -6.14
C PHE A 629 3.07 8.56 -5.97
N MET A 630 3.21 9.30 -7.06
CA MET A 630 3.75 10.67 -7.14
C MET A 630 5.25 10.78 -6.82
N SER A 631 6.00 9.68 -6.83
CA SER A 631 7.46 9.66 -6.64
C SER A 631 8.18 8.97 -7.79
N TYR A 632 9.43 9.36 -7.99
CA TYR A 632 10.34 8.80 -8.98
C TYR A 632 11.38 7.95 -8.29
N THR A 633 11.63 6.76 -8.80
CA THR A 633 12.63 5.83 -8.25
C THR A 633 13.46 5.22 -9.35
N ALA A 634 14.73 5.00 -9.08
CA ALA A 634 15.60 4.16 -9.90
C ALA A 634 16.41 3.23 -9.01
N THR A 635 16.69 2.04 -9.52
CA THR A 635 17.44 1.01 -8.82
C THR A 635 18.51 0.45 -9.75
N VAL A 636 19.72 0.34 -9.23
CA VAL A 636 20.80 -0.44 -9.84
C VAL A 636 21.11 -1.60 -8.92
N VAL A 637 21.07 -2.82 -9.47
CA VAL A 637 21.45 -4.04 -8.77
C VAL A 637 22.77 -4.56 -9.32
N GLU A 638 23.69 -4.94 -8.43
CA GLU A 638 24.87 -5.73 -8.77
C GLU A 638 24.64 -7.17 -8.37
N VAL A 639 24.82 -8.09 -9.30
CA VAL A 639 24.82 -9.53 -9.04
C VAL A 639 26.15 -10.16 -9.32
N ALA A 640 26.40 -11.29 -8.66
CA ALA A 640 27.42 -12.27 -9.04
C ALA A 640 26.72 -13.58 -9.35
N VAL A 641 26.99 -14.14 -10.53
CA VAL A 641 26.47 -15.45 -10.96
C VAL A 641 27.64 -16.41 -11.09
N ASP A 642 27.57 -17.52 -10.39
CA ASP A 642 28.63 -18.53 -10.42
C ASP A 642 28.47 -19.49 -11.61
N ASP A 643 29.46 -20.36 -11.79
CA ASP A 643 29.48 -21.35 -12.88
C ASP A 643 28.33 -22.40 -12.77
N LYS A 644 27.66 -22.48 -11.61
CA LYS A 644 26.50 -23.34 -11.40
C LYS A 644 25.17 -22.62 -11.66
N GLY A 645 25.21 -21.33 -12.03
CA GLY A 645 24.06 -20.49 -12.28
C GLY A 645 23.36 -20.00 -11.00
N GLU A 646 24.04 -20.05 -9.83
CA GLU A 646 23.50 -19.49 -8.59
C GLU A 646 23.70 -17.96 -8.58
N VAL A 647 22.62 -17.25 -8.33
CA VAL A 647 22.60 -15.77 -8.30
C VAL A 647 22.77 -15.28 -6.88
N ARG A 648 23.77 -14.43 -6.68
CA ARG A 648 23.98 -13.71 -5.41
C ARG A 648 23.89 -12.20 -5.66
N VAL A 649 23.03 -11.52 -4.93
CA VAL A 649 22.94 -10.06 -4.95
C VAL A 649 24.10 -9.49 -4.13
N VAL A 650 24.93 -8.69 -4.76
CA VAL A 650 26.12 -8.10 -4.16
C VAL A 650 25.78 -6.76 -3.51
N ALA A 651 25.14 -5.88 -4.26
CA ALA A 651 24.77 -4.55 -3.81
C ALA A 651 23.48 -4.06 -4.51
N VAL A 652 22.80 -3.14 -3.85
CA VAL A 652 21.67 -2.41 -4.41
C VAL A 652 21.87 -0.92 -4.17
N ASP A 653 21.79 -0.12 -5.22
CA ASP A 653 21.78 1.33 -5.18
C ASP A 653 20.42 1.84 -5.60
N MET A 654 19.72 2.54 -4.72
CA MET A 654 18.39 3.08 -4.98
C MET A 654 18.39 4.59 -4.88
N ALA A 655 17.88 5.27 -5.89
CA ALA A 655 17.59 6.69 -5.84
C ALA A 655 16.09 6.94 -5.78
N MET A 656 15.68 7.95 -5.00
CA MET A 656 14.29 8.39 -4.89
C MET A 656 14.20 9.91 -4.89
N ASP A 657 13.26 10.42 -5.66
CA ASP A 657 12.75 11.78 -5.59
C ASP A 657 11.28 11.75 -5.18
N CYS A 658 11.00 12.09 -3.94
CA CYS A 658 9.66 12.22 -3.38
C CYS A 658 9.26 13.68 -3.12
N GLY A 659 9.96 14.66 -3.71
CA GLY A 659 9.85 16.07 -3.37
C GLY A 659 10.41 16.35 -1.97
N PRO A 660 9.70 17.08 -1.09
CA PRO A 660 10.21 17.43 0.23
C PRO A 660 10.49 16.19 1.08
N GLN A 661 11.69 16.12 1.64
CA GLN A 661 12.16 15.02 2.48
C GLN A 661 11.78 15.27 3.93
N ILE A 662 10.56 14.92 4.33
CA ILE A 662 10.02 15.29 5.65
C ILE A 662 10.72 14.53 6.79
N ASN A 663 10.94 13.23 6.62
CA ASN A 663 11.69 12.39 7.57
C ASN A 663 12.65 11.50 6.78
N PRO A 664 13.87 11.98 6.49
CA PRO A 664 14.82 11.27 5.61
C PRO A 664 15.16 9.86 6.10
N GLU A 665 15.28 9.66 7.41
CA GLU A 665 15.57 8.35 8.00
C GLU A 665 14.44 7.34 7.68
N ARG A 666 13.17 7.75 7.77
CA ARG A 666 12.05 6.88 7.42
C ARG A 666 11.93 6.63 5.92
N ILE A 667 12.30 7.61 5.10
CA ILE A 667 12.36 7.42 3.63
C ILE A 667 13.39 6.34 3.30
N ARG A 668 14.61 6.42 3.84
CA ARG A 668 15.65 5.39 3.64
C ARG A 668 15.21 4.01 4.09
N ALA A 669 14.59 3.91 5.27
CA ALA A 669 14.06 2.64 5.77
C ALA A 669 13.01 2.02 4.84
N GLN A 670 12.15 2.84 4.20
CA GLN A 670 11.19 2.35 3.21
C GLN A 670 11.86 1.93 1.90
N MET A 671 12.93 2.60 1.49
CA MET A 671 13.73 2.22 0.32
C MET A 671 14.44 0.88 0.56
N GLU A 672 15.12 0.71 1.68
CA GLU A 672 15.81 -0.52 2.06
C GLU A 672 14.82 -1.70 2.18
N GLY A 673 13.69 -1.50 2.87
CA GLY A 673 12.64 -2.49 2.96
C GLY A 673 11.99 -2.81 1.60
N GLY A 674 11.91 -1.83 0.70
CA GLY A 674 11.46 -2.01 -0.68
C GLY A 674 12.43 -2.86 -1.50
N ALA A 675 13.74 -2.65 -1.34
CA ALA A 675 14.77 -3.47 -1.97
C ALA A 675 14.65 -4.93 -1.54
N ILE A 676 14.60 -5.20 -0.23
CA ILE A 676 14.48 -6.56 0.30
C ILE A 676 13.20 -7.25 -0.17
N MET A 677 12.06 -6.53 -0.13
CA MET A 677 10.80 -7.07 -0.62
C MET A 677 10.85 -7.39 -2.12
N GLY A 678 11.33 -6.44 -2.95
CA GLY A 678 11.44 -6.62 -4.39
C GLY A 678 12.37 -7.76 -4.79
N LEU A 679 13.48 -7.95 -4.06
CA LEU A 679 14.37 -9.11 -4.26
C LEU A 679 13.68 -10.41 -3.88
N GLY A 680 12.91 -10.46 -2.78
CA GLY A 680 12.12 -11.64 -2.40
C GLY A 680 11.10 -12.02 -3.47
N LEU A 681 10.36 -11.02 -4.00
CA LEU A 681 9.42 -11.24 -5.10
C LEU A 681 10.09 -11.76 -6.37
N ALA A 682 11.31 -11.28 -6.65
CA ALA A 682 12.04 -11.68 -7.85
C ALA A 682 12.70 -13.05 -7.75
N LEU A 683 13.19 -13.44 -6.56
CA LEU A 683 14.04 -14.62 -6.40
C LEU A 683 13.32 -15.85 -5.88
N THR A 684 12.30 -15.68 -4.99
CA THR A 684 11.80 -16.81 -4.19
C THR A 684 10.28 -16.91 -4.11
N SER A 685 9.57 -15.79 -4.07
CA SER A 685 8.14 -15.79 -3.73
C SER A 685 7.25 -16.20 -4.91
N GLU A 686 6.40 -17.18 -4.70
CA GLU A 686 5.41 -17.66 -5.67
C GLU A 686 4.24 -18.32 -4.96
N ILE A 687 3.02 -18.01 -5.37
CA ILE A 687 1.80 -18.75 -5.01
C ILE A 687 1.30 -19.48 -6.24
N THR A 688 1.11 -20.79 -6.12
CA THR A 688 0.56 -21.65 -7.14
C THR A 688 -0.69 -22.37 -6.66
N PHE A 689 -1.54 -22.72 -7.61
CA PHE A 689 -2.79 -23.42 -7.38
C PHE A 689 -2.82 -24.78 -8.08
N GLU A 690 -3.43 -25.73 -7.41
CA GLU A 690 -3.80 -27.03 -7.97
C GLU A 690 -5.21 -27.36 -7.50
N LYS A 691 -6.13 -27.66 -8.45
CA LYS A 691 -7.54 -27.94 -8.15
C LYS A 691 -8.18 -26.87 -7.26
N GLY A 692 -7.94 -25.60 -7.57
CA GLY A 692 -8.47 -24.46 -6.86
C GLY A 692 -7.83 -24.13 -5.51
N ARG A 693 -6.91 -24.94 -5.01
CA ARG A 693 -6.26 -24.82 -3.71
C ARG A 693 -4.88 -24.21 -3.83
N VAL A 694 -4.54 -23.29 -2.96
CA VAL A 694 -3.16 -22.79 -2.82
C VAL A 694 -2.27 -23.93 -2.35
N LYS A 695 -1.11 -24.10 -2.96
CA LYS A 695 -0.14 -25.15 -2.63
C LYS A 695 0.80 -24.75 -1.50
N GLN A 696 1.23 -23.51 -1.50
CA GLN A 696 2.13 -22.98 -0.47
C GLN A 696 1.37 -22.74 0.84
N SER A 697 2.00 -23.01 1.95
CA SER A 697 1.35 -22.96 3.25
C SER A 697 2.07 -22.09 4.28
N ASN A 698 3.40 -22.08 4.26
CA ASN A 698 4.20 -21.39 5.28
C ASN A 698 5.56 -20.99 4.68
N PHE A 699 6.46 -20.41 5.48
CA PHE A 699 7.78 -19.92 5.03
C PHE A 699 8.79 -21.01 4.65
N HIS A 700 8.41 -22.29 4.66
CA HIS A 700 9.22 -23.38 4.13
C HIS A 700 8.94 -23.63 2.63
N ASP A 701 7.79 -23.21 2.11
CA ASP A 701 7.35 -23.39 0.73
C ASP A 701 6.88 -22.09 0.05
N TYR A 702 6.50 -21.06 0.83
CA TYR A 702 6.43 -19.66 0.39
C TYR A 702 7.64 -18.93 0.96
N GLU A 703 8.73 -18.98 0.20
CA GLU A 703 9.98 -18.40 0.66
C GLU A 703 9.98 -16.88 0.56
N VAL A 704 10.33 -16.22 1.66
CA VAL A 704 10.70 -14.80 1.70
C VAL A 704 12.22 -14.67 1.79
N LEU A 705 12.79 -13.60 1.26
CA LEU A 705 14.24 -13.38 1.28
C LEU A 705 14.78 -13.47 2.72
N ARG A 706 15.72 -14.38 2.95
CA ARG A 706 16.34 -14.56 4.25
C ARG A 706 17.57 -13.68 4.43
N HIS A 707 17.95 -13.44 5.69
CA HIS A 707 19.08 -12.57 6.02
C HIS A 707 20.40 -12.97 5.31
N ASN A 708 20.68 -14.25 5.21
CA ASN A 708 21.89 -14.77 4.53
C ASN A 708 21.87 -14.60 3.01
N ALA A 709 20.70 -14.43 2.39
CA ALA A 709 20.53 -14.18 0.96
C ALA A 709 20.38 -12.69 0.64
N SER A 710 20.29 -11.83 1.66
CA SER A 710 20.18 -10.38 1.49
C SER A 710 21.46 -9.79 0.93
N PRO A 711 21.39 -8.69 0.15
CA PRO A 711 22.58 -7.99 -0.34
C PRO A 711 23.44 -7.51 0.84
N ARG A 712 24.75 -7.51 0.67
CA ARG A 712 25.67 -7.01 1.70
C ARG A 712 25.57 -5.51 1.90
N VAL A 713 25.19 -4.79 0.86
CA VAL A 713 25.11 -3.34 0.85
C VAL A 713 23.84 -2.89 0.14
N ILE A 714 23.06 -2.06 0.82
CA ILE A 714 21.98 -1.27 0.20
C ILE A 714 22.35 0.19 0.43
N ARG A 715 22.50 0.95 -0.65
CA ARG A 715 22.75 2.39 -0.61
C ARG A 715 21.52 3.14 -1.10
N THR A 716 21.11 4.15 -0.35
CA THR A 716 19.94 4.98 -0.67
C THR A 716 20.40 6.41 -0.99
N HIS A 717 19.94 6.93 -2.11
CA HIS A 717 20.27 8.26 -2.62
C HIS A 717 18.97 9.07 -2.67
N LEU A 718 18.78 9.97 -1.71
CA LEU A 718 17.65 10.90 -1.72
C LEU A 718 18.01 12.06 -2.67
N VAL A 719 17.23 12.20 -3.71
CA VAL A 719 17.43 13.19 -4.77
C VAL A 719 16.37 14.26 -4.59
N ASN A 720 16.77 15.52 -4.68
CA ASN A 720 15.89 16.67 -4.55
C ASN A 720 15.23 16.78 -3.16
N ASP A 721 15.25 17.95 -2.56
CA ASP A 721 14.55 18.27 -1.32
C ASP A 721 13.85 19.63 -1.50
N ASP A 722 13.04 19.71 -2.54
CA ASP A 722 12.35 20.95 -2.90
C ASP A 722 10.98 21.02 -2.21
N HIS A 723 10.87 21.91 -1.25
CA HIS A 723 9.64 22.16 -0.51
C HIS A 723 8.61 23.00 -1.26
N ALA A 724 8.93 23.51 -2.45
CA ALA A 724 7.95 24.10 -3.37
C ALA A 724 7.14 23.01 -4.10
N LEU A 725 7.67 21.79 -4.17
CA LEU A 725 6.95 20.65 -4.75
C LEU A 725 6.00 20.02 -3.73
N PRO A 726 4.89 19.42 -4.20
CA PRO A 726 4.06 18.62 -3.34
C PRO A 726 4.76 17.31 -2.98
N PRO A 727 4.54 16.76 -1.75
CA PRO A 727 5.17 15.52 -1.33
C PRO A 727 4.66 14.31 -2.13
N GLY A 728 5.57 13.44 -2.54
CA GLY A 728 5.27 12.13 -3.11
C GLY A 728 5.12 11.02 -2.05
N GLY A 729 4.67 9.86 -2.49
CA GLY A 729 4.62 8.66 -1.66
C GLY A 729 6.00 8.02 -1.49
N VAL A 730 6.25 7.37 -0.37
CA VAL A 730 7.54 6.68 -0.14
C VAL A 730 7.40 5.20 0.25
N GLY A 731 6.18 4.77 0.62
CA GLY A 731 5.96 3.40 1.09
C GLY A 731 6.05 2.34 -0.02
N GLU A 732 5.54 2.64 -1.19
CA GLU A 732 5.36 1.69 -2.29
C GLU A 732 6.36 1.87 -3.45
N PRO A 733 6.76 3.09 -3.85
CA PRO A 733 7.61 3.32 -5.02
C PRO A 733 8.94 2.56 -5.07
N PRO A 734 9.59 2.20 -3.95
CA PRO A 734 10.86 1.49 -4.00
C PRO A 734 10.80 0.06 -4.53
N VAL A 735 9.62 -0.59 -4.56
CA VAL A 735 9.49 -2.02 -4.88
C VAL A 735 9.56 -2.32 -6.38
N PRO A 736 8.82 -1.62 -7.27
CA PRO A 736 8.69 -2.01 -8.69
C PRO A 736 10.01 -2.09 -9.47
N PRO A 737 11.01 -1.20 -9.29
CA PRO A 737 12.22 -1.23 -10.10
C PRO A 737 13.22 -2.33 -9.70
N VAL A 738 12.99 -3.05 -8.59
CA VAL A 738 13.99 -3.99 -8.06
C VAL A 738 14.09 -5.26 -8.89
N ALA A 739 12.94 -5.90 -9.18
CA ALA A 739 12.92 -7.13 -9.96
C ALA A 739 13.50 -6.96 -11.37
N PRO A 740 13.12 -5.94 -12.15
CA PRO A 740 13.73 -5.74 -13.46
C PRO A 740 15.21 -5.38 -13.37
N ALA A 741 15.65 -4.57 -12.41
CA ALA A 741 17.07 -4.28 -12.22
C ALA A 741 17.89 -5.54 -11.94
N LEU A 742 17.36 -6.45 -11.10
CA LEU A 742 17.98 -7.76 -10.86
C LEU A 742 18.07 -8.59 -12.14
N CYS A 743 17.00 -8.70 -12.91
CA CYS A 743 16.97 -9.49 -14.15
C CYS A 743 17.89 -8.91 -15.22
N ASN A 744 17.99 -7.59 -15.34
CA ASN A 744 18.92 -6.90 -16.24
C ASN A 744 20.38 -7.12 -15.79
N ALA A 745 20.66 -7.13 -14.47
CA ALA A 745 21.98 -7.47 -13.94
C ALA A 745 22.38 -8.92 -14.24
N ILE A 746 21.45 -9.86 -14.13
CA ILE A 746 21.68 -11.27 -14.51
C ILE A 746 22.02 -11.36 -15.99
N PHE A 747 21.28 -10.65 -16.85
CA PHE A 747 21.60 -10.62 -18.27
C PHE A 747 23.00 -10.02 -18.53
N ALA A 748 23.33 -8.93 -17.90
CA ALA A 748 24.67 -8.33 -18.03
C ALA A 748 25.81 -9.27 -17.61
N ALA A 749 25.55 -10.12 -16.58
CA ALA A 749 26.51 -11.09 -16.07
C ALA A 749 26.64 -12.35 -16.97
N THR A 750 25.53 -12.77 -17.62
CA THR A 750 25.43 -14.13 -18.20
C THR A 750 25.00 -14.18 -19.67
N GLY A 751 24.46 -13.10 -20.21
CA GLY A 751 23.82 -13.06 -21.53
C GLY A 751 22.43 -13.73 -21.59
N LYS A 752 21.88 -14.18 -20.46
CA LYS A 752 20.58 -14.87 -20.41
C LYS A 752 19.45 -13.95 -19.94
N ARG A 753 18.43 -13.76 -20.76
CA ARG A 753 17.24 -12.96 -20.42
C ARG A 753 16.30 -13.71 -19.49
N ILE A 754 15.90 -13.05 -18.41
CA ILE A 754 14.91 -13.54 -17.47
C ILE A 754 13.58 -12.83 -17.75
N ARG A 755 12.57 -13.61 -18.13
CA ARG A 755 11.22 -13.13 -18.46
C ARG A 755 10.12 -13.78 -17.62
N SER A 756 10.49 -14.54 -16.61
CA SER A 756 9.55 -15.22 -15.71
C SER A 756 10.07 -15.16 -14.28
N LEU A 757 9.23 -14.71 -13.36
CA LEU A 757 9.51 -14.72 -11.93
C LEU A 757 8.85 -15.94 -11.27
N PRO A 758 9.37 -16.40 -10.12
CA PRO A 758 10.66 -16.05 -9.56
C PRO A 758 11.85 -16.57 -10.38
N VAL A 759 12.97 -15.89 -10.26
CA VAL A 759 14.23 -16.31 -10.89
C VAL A 759 14.69 -17.59 -10.22
N ARG A 760 14.54 -18.68 -10.93
CA ARG A 760 15.14 -19.94 -10.53
C ARG A 760 16.59 -19.99 -11.05
N LYS A 761 17.28 -21.05 -10.81
CA LYS A 761 18.65 -21.24 -11.28
C LYS A 761 18.87 -20.76 -12.72
N VAL A 762 19.89 -19.95 -12.96
CA VAL A 762 20.26 -19.47 -14.29
C VAL A 762 21.18 -20.54 -14.92
N ALA A 763 20.57 -21.64 -15.41
CA ALA A 763 21.31 -22.76 -15.99
C ALA A 763 21.79 -22.47 -17.42
#